data_e45984c027f4c8d678111d9cfaff45ee
#
_entry.id   e45984c027f4c8d678111d9cfaff45ee
#
_cell.length_a   1.000
_cell.length_b   1.000
_cell.length_c   1.000
_cell.angle_alpha   90.00
_cell.angle_beta   90.00
_cell.angle_gamma   90.00
#
_symmetry.space_group_name_H-M   'P 1'
#
loop_
_entity.id
_entity.type
_entity.pdbx_description
1 polymer ?
#
loop_
_entity_poly.entity_id
_entity_poly.type
_entity_poly.pdbx_seq_one_letter_code
_entity_poly.pdbx_strand_id
1 'polypeptide(L)'
;MADIEELYYNNENVLIFTNLDDLNQPYSCNDWGDRGVQFGGFPLITDDGAGSDLWGKFNTGSAFPSTVYIDHTMTVYYKANTPSLGTAQNVINQMLDKLYNSLLLSANFEVDFNNDIDSDGLINPGDSFEVLINVMNKSYNEDNSAINVNLSLDSDCDGITITSSDLGQVGNISAGDTYQIQVNITVDDEVIIDDYFLNLIIETENIDDQGDTVYEEFSTDFSITLNQKGFPVDASGELISSAAILDVDMDGQNEIISSDKGGFIHIFEMDGSEWSNQFYPYETQDQNWGSPAVGNLIDLNHQSVVISSKNGQIYHIEASDNVNINSIFNSGGFVTATPALGDIDGDSLDEIIFGQYGGSQRLYAINYDGSSVSGFPVELDEKVQRGVALADFNGNNKVDIVVGTDDEFIHLIYDDGTVAWSYETGGDIRVAPTVLKLSNGEKIILVGSKDDNFYGLNSDGSVRFIVETDDDITTEASVVDIDGAGPIIFFASDEKVYAITSEGQNYSNWPIDLDAEVISSITFASIDGYDLPFVIFGDDSGKAHMYDIDGLSYKNFPINYDFPFKGSPTILDTDNDNDLELILGSTQNLVSIDIKESGVNTGLWNTHRNNMSRNGYFETELTLSVSDDLLDKEFSIKNVYPNPFNPSVTIDYFIDASDFVEINVVDLQGKLVHNIESLFQSKGEHSVIWTPNNISSGIYILNISTANKLVSHKLMFVK
;
A
#
# COMPACT_ATOMS: atom_id res chain seq x y z
N MET A 1 2.31 49.44 -27.43
CA MET A 1 1.57 48.28 -26.88
C MET A 1 0.08 48.56 -26.93
N ALA A 2 -0.44 49.57 -26.24
CA ALA A 2 -1.89 49.87 -26.22
C ALA A 2 -2.55 49.95 -27.61
N ASP A 3 -1.93 50.60 -28.58
CA ASP A 3 -2.46 50.71 -29.94
C ASP A 3 -2.44 49.34 -30.68
N ILE A 4 -1.56 48.44 -30.32
CA ILE A 4 -1.50 47.06 -30.86
C ILE A 4 -2.58 46.21 -30.22
N GLU A 5 -2.75 46.29 -28.90
CA GLU A 5 -3.82 45.62 -28.18
C GLU A 5 -5.20 46.01 -28.72
N GLU A 6 -5.44 47.32 -28.97
CA GLU A 6 -6.69 47.79 -29.54
C GLU A 6 -6.99 47.20 -30.92
N LEU A 7 -5.96 47.02 -31.76
CA LEU A 7 -6.10 46.49 -33.12
C LEU A 7 -6.38 45.01 -33.18
N TYR A 8 -5.84 44.23 -32.24
CA TYR A 8 -5.93 42.76 -32.25
C TYR A 8 -6.79 42.20 -31.10
N TYR A 9 -7.43 43.04 -30.31
CA TYR A 9 -8.23 42.66 -29.13
C TYR A 9 -9.27 41.55 -29.40
N ASN A 10 -9.89 41.59 -30.59
CA ASN A 10 -10.89 40.62 -31.00
C ASN A 10 -10.32 39.50 -31.90
N ASN A 11 -9.03 39.43 -32.07
CA ASN A 11 -8.41 38.38 -32.87
C ASN A 11 -7.93 37.25 -31.94
N GLU A 12 -8.67 36.13 -31.94
CA GLU A 12 -8.39 34.97 -31.11
C GLU A 12 -7.04 34.29 -31.38
N ASN A 13 -6.43 34.58 -32.53
CA ASN A 13 -5.13 34.06 -32.93
C ASN A 13 -3.96 34.99 -32.54
N VAL A 14 -4.22 36.04 -31.82
CA VAL A 14 -3.18 36.99 -31.35
C VAL A 14 -3.27 37.17 -29.85
N LEU A 15 -2.27 36.63 -29.13
CA LEU A 15 -2.13 36.84 -27.70
C LEU A 15 -1.04 37.89 -27.44
N ILE A 16 -1.38 38.92 -26.70
CA ILE A 16 -0.46 39.99 -26.32
C ILE A 16 -0.32 39.97 -24.79
N PHE A 17 0.89 39.85 -24.30
CA PHE A 17 1.17 39.96 -22.87
C PHE A 17 2.38 40.87 -22.61
N THR A 18 2.45 41.41 -21.41
CA THR A 18 3.52 42.27 -20.94
C THR A 18 4.22 41.57 -19.79
N ASN A 19 5.52 41.30 -19.95
CA ASN A 19 6.36 40.80 -18.87
C ASN A 19 7.02 41.99 -18.15
N LEU A 20 6.97 42.00 -16.82
CA LEU A 20 7.59 42.98 -15.96
C LEU A 20 8.75 42.35 -15.19
N ASP A 21 9.94 42.89 -15.42
CA ASP A 21 11.16 42.44 -14.73
C ASP A 21 11.26 43.00 -13.29
N ASP A 22 10.58 44.12 -13.01
CA ASP A 22 10.48 44.71 -11.67
C ASP A 22 9.09 45.30 -11.45
N LEU A 23 8.27 44.56 -10.68
CA LEU A 23 6.84 44.89 -10.44
C LEU A 23 6.61 46.26 -9.76
N ASN A 24 7.62 46.84 -9.14
CA ASN A 24 7.48 48.09 -8.40
C ASN A 24 8.10 49.28 -9.12
N GLN A 25 8.52 49.13 -10.38
CA GLN A 25 9.18 50.23 -11.14
C GLN A 25 8.74 50.21 -12.61
N PRO A 26 8.49 51.39 -13.22
CA PRO A 26 8.35 52.72 -12.56
C PRO A 26 6.99 52.91 -11.89
N TYR A 27 6.07 51.94 -11.99
CA TYR A 27 4.71 52.00 -11.48
C TYR A 27 4.36 50.77 -10.62
N SER A 28 3.39 50.91 -9.72
CA SER A 28 2.84 49.78 -8.99
C SER A 28 2.09 48.82 -9.91
N CYS A 29 1.87 47.55 -9.46
CA CYS A 29 1.06 46.59 -10.21
C CYS A 29 -0.34 47.10 -10.51
N ASN A 30 -0.96 47.88 -9.61
CA ASN A 30 -2.25 48.49 -9.82
C ASN A 30 -2.17 49.54 -10.93
N ASP A 31 -1.15 50.43 -10.92
CA ASP A 31 -0.96 51.43 -11.95
C ASP A 31 -0.70 50.82 -13.34
N TRP A 32 -0.02 49.68 -13.41
CA TRP A 32 0.16 48.93 -14.64
C TRP A 32 -1.14 48.31 -15.13
N GLY A 33 -1.95 47.74 -14.23
CA GLY A 33 -3.29 47.22 -14.53
C GLY A 33 -4.23 48.29 -15.05
N ASP A 34 -4.28 49.44 -14.39
CA ASP A 34 -5.14 50.57 -14.77
C ASP A 34 -4.82 51.13 -16.17
N ARG A 35 -3.57 51.01 -16.64
CA ARG A 35 -3.18 51.46 -17.98
C ARG A 35 -3.77 50.60 -19.11
N GLY A 36 -4.05 49.32 -18.85
CA GLY A 36 -4.70 48.41 -19.81
C GLY A 36 -6.20 48.64 -19.93
N VAL A 37 -6.86 49.14 -18.89
CA VAL A 37 -8.32 49.38 -18.86
C VAL A 37 -8.79 50.39 -19.89
N GLN A 38 -7.92 51.30 -20.39
CA GLN A 38 -8.27 52.31 -21.39
C GLN A 38 -8.79 51.71 -22.70
N PHE A 39 -8.50 50.43 -23.00
CA PHE A 39 -8.85 49.76 -24.25
C PHE A 39 -9.84 48.60 -24.06
N GLY A 40 -10.52 48.51 -22.92
CA GLY A 40 -11.61 47.56 -22.69
C GLY A 40 -11.20 46.19 -22.17
N GLY A 41 -9.93 45.97 -21.86
CA GLY A 41 -9.41 44.72 -21.26
C GLY A 41 -8.23 44.99 -20.34
N PHE A 42 -7.95 44.02 -19.45
CA PHE A 42 -6.71 44.02 -18.67
C PHE A 42 -5.60 43.42 -19.54
N PRO A 43 -4.40 44.06 -19.65
CA PRO A 43 -3.28 43.42 -20.29
C PRO A 43 -2.93 42.17 -19.47
N LEU A 44 -2.61 41.07 -20.15
CA LEU A 44 -2.02 39.91 -19.50
C LEU A 44 -0.61 40.29 -19.04
N ILE A 45 -0.42 40.42 -17.72
CA ILE A 45 0.84 40.84 -17.11
C ILE A 45 1.44 39.61 -16.43
N THR A 46 2.70 39.30 -16.75
CA THR A 46 3.49 38.27 -16.12
C THR A 46 4.68 38.86 -15.38
N ASP A 47 5.14 38.18 -14.33
CA ASP A 47 6.35 38.53 -13.59
C ASP A 47 7.49 37.62 -14.01
N ASP A 48 8.68 38.19 -14.27
CA ASP A 48 9.88 37.43 -14.62
C ASP A 48 10.65 36.96 -13.38
N GLY A 49 10.18 37.33 -12.18
CA GLY A 49 10.82 36.97 -10.91
C GLY A 49 12.21 37.61 -10.73
N ALA A 50 12.91 37.21 -9.69
CA ALA A 50 14.23 37.74 -9.34
C ALA A 50 15.36 37.27 -10.27
N GLY A 51 15.08 36.33 -11.17
CA GLY A 51 16.09 35.73 -12.09
C GLY A 51 16.16 36.44 -13.44
N SER A 52 15.19 37.25 -13.81
CA SER A 52 15.06 37.88 -15.16
C SER A 52 15.18 36.88 -16.30
N ASP A 53 14.56 35.70 -16.14
CA ASP A 53 14.74 34.53 -17.02
C ASP A 53 14.24 34.79 -18.45
N LEU A 54 13.05 35.42 -18.58
CA LEU A 54 12.50 35.77 -19.87
C LEU A 54 13.31 36.92 -20.50
N TRP A 55 13.77 37.89 -19.70
CA TRP A 55 14.69 38.91 -20.17
C TRP A 55 15.96 38.32 -20.72
N GLY A 56 16.58 37.37 -20.00
CA GLY A 56 17.79 36.66 -20.42
C GLY A 56 17.63 35.98 -21.77
N LYS A 57 16.47 35.35 -22.00
CA LYS A 57 16.16 34.58 -23.24
C LYS A 57 15.79 35.45 -24.40
N PHE A 58 15.01 36.52 -24.16
CA PHE A 58 14.34 37.28 -25.23
C PHE A 58 14.83 38.72 -25.44
N ASN A 59 15.79 39.20 -24.64
CA ASN A 59 16.28 40.58 -24.82
C ASN A 59 16.96 40.80 -26.17
N THR A 60 16.94 42.07 -26.64
CA THR A 60 17.59 42.47 -27.89
C THR A 60 18.92 43.21 -27.67
N GLY A 61 19.43 43.20 -26.44
CA GLY A 61 20.65 43.92 -26.01
C GLY A 61 20.42 44.64 -24.69
N SER A 62 20.89 45.86 -24.52
CA SER A 62 20.91 46.57 -23.25
C SER A 62 19.77 47.57 -23.04
N ALA A 63 18.69 47.52 -23.84
CA ALA A 63 17.63 48.50 -23.78
C ALA A 63 16.24 47.93 -23.46
N PHE A 64 15.52 48.53 -22.53
CA PHE A 64 14.09 48.37 -22.26
C PHE A 64 13.27 49.47 -22.97
N PRO A 65 12.04 49.17 -23.40
CA PRO A 65 11.39 47.86 -23.49
C PRO A 65 11.85 47.04 -24.71
N SER A 66 11.86 45.73 -24.57
CA SER A 66 12.02 44.81 -25.70
C SER A 66 10.69 44.20 -26.10
N THR A 67 10.47 44.06 -27.40
CA THR A 67 9.29 43.39 -27.95
C THR A 67 9.74 42.18 -28.72
N VAL A 68 9.15 41.04 -28.41
CA VAL A 68 9.40 39.74 -29.06
C VAL A 68 8.10 39.25 -29.67
N TYR A 69 8.17 38.77 -30.88
CA TYR A 69 7.05 38.17 -31.62
C TYR A 69 7.36 36.69 -31.79
N ILE A 70 6.48 35.87 -31.26
CA ILE A 70 6.61 34.38 -31.30
C ILE A 70 5.50 33.88 -32.17
N ASP A 71 5.81 33.10 -33.20
CA ASP A 71 4.81 32.56 -34.10
C ASP A 71 4.12 31.31 -33.55
N HIS A 72 3.17 30.74 -34.28
CA HIS A 72 2.41 29.54 -33.89
C HIS A 72 3.25 28.26 -33.73
N THR A 73 4.49 28.27 -34.21
CA THR A 73 5.46 27.20 -33.98
C THR A 73 6.30 27.40 -32.73
N MET A 74 5.92 28.37 -31.89
CA MET A 74 6.67 28.82 -30.69
C MET A 74 8.08 29.32 -31.02
N THR A 75 8.33 29.71 -32.24
CA THR A 75 9.60 30.27 -32.69
C THR A 75 9.61 31.78 -32.62
N VAL A 76 10.72 32.39 -32.20
CA VAL A 76 10.90 33.83 -32.21
C VAL A 76 11.00 34.33 -33.65
N TYR A 77 9.89 34.89 -34.14
CA TYR A 77 9.79 35.42 -35.52
C TYR A 77 10.50 36.75 -35.69
N TYR A 78 10.38 37.66 -34.69
CA TYR A 78 10.98 38.96 -34.73
C TYR A 78 11.26 39.52 -33.34
N LYS A 79 12.36 40.26 -33.19
CA LYS A 79 12.71 40.98 -31.97
C LYS A 79 13.01 42.46 -32.29
N ALA A 80 12.54 43.38 -31.47
CA ALA A 80 12.85 44.81 -31.60
C ALA A 80 12.77 45.53 -30.25
N ASN A 81 13.60 46.57 -30.11
CA ASN A 81 13.44 47.58 -29.08
C ASN A 81 12.43 48.62 -29.56
N THR A 82 11.26 48.64 -28.98
CA THR A 82 10.22 49.66 -29.27
C THR A 82 9.88 49.78 -30.80
N PRO A 83 9.32 48.73 -31.41
CA PRO A 83 8.94 48.80 -32.83
C PRO A 83 7.88 49.89 -33.06
N SER A 84 7.88 50.48 -34.25
CA SER A 84 6.75 51.36 -34.62
C SER A 84 5.46 50.56 -34.76
N LEU A 85 4.31 51.22 -34.59
CA LEU A 85 3.01 50.56 -34.77
C LEU A 85 2.90 49.88 -36.13
N GLY A 86 3.33 50.56 -37.22
CA GLY A 86 3.32 49.97 -38.55
C GLY A 86 4.26 48.75 -38.69
N THR A 87 5.40 48.75 -38.02
CA THR A 87 6.29 47.58 -38.01
C THR A 87 5.66 46.43 -37.27
N ALA A 88 5.06 46.67 -36.10
CA ALA A 88 4.39 45.65 -35.29
C ALA A 88 3.22 45.03 -36.05
N GLN A 89 2.36 45.88 -36.66
CA GLN A 89 1.25 45.42 -37.52
C GLN A 89 1.71 44.52 -38.67
N ASN A 90 2.77 44.97 -39.36
CA ASN A 90 3.30 44.22 -40.50
C ASN A 90 3.85 42.84 -40.05
N VAL A 91 4.57 42.81 -38.95
CA VAL A 91 5.09 41.54 -38.38
C VAL A 91 3.95 40.59 -37.96
N ILE A 92 2.95 41.12 -37.22
CA ILE A 92 1.82 40.30 -36.79
C ILE A 92 1.02 39.80 -38.02
N ASN A 93 0.77 40.64 -39.01
CA ASN A 93 0.08 40.19 -40.22
C ASN A 93 0.86 39.12 -40.98
N GLN A 94 2.18 39.23 -41.07
CA GLN A 94 3.01 38.18 -41.66
C GLN A 94 2.92 36.85 -40.87
N MET A 95 2.91 36.92 -39.54
CA MET A 95 2.73 35.74 -38.67
C MET A 95 1.34 35.10 -38.84
N LEU A 96 0.28 35.97 -38.93
CA LEU A 96 -1.07 35.47 -39.21
C LEU A 96 -1.19 34.88 -40.63
N ASP A 97 -0.59 35.48 -41.65
CA ASP A 97 -0.55 34.91 -43.00
C ASP A 97 0.15 33.53 -42.99
N LYS A 98 1.24 33.41 -42.23
CA LYS A 98 1.95 32.13 -42.04
C LYS A 98 1.04 31.10 -41.34
N LEU A 99 0.40 31.45 -40.24
CA LEU A 99 -0.56 30.61 -39.53
C LEU A 99 -1.68 30.10 -40.43
N TYR A 100 -2.33 31.04 -41.16
CA TYR A 100 -3.45 30.70 -42.05
C TYR A 100 -3.06 29.80 -43.25
N ASN A 101 -1.81 29.83 -43.67
CA ASN A 101 -1.31 28.99 -44.75
C ASN A 101 -0.55 27.75 -44.30
N SER A 102 -0.37 27.54 -43.00
CA SER A 102 0.28 26.37 -42.46
C SER A 102 -0.68 25.20 -42.34
N LEU A 103 -0.15 23.98 -42.48
CA LEU A 103 -0.81 22.76 -42.06
C LEU A 103 -0.77 22.69 -40.53
N LEU A 104 -1.94 22.54 -39.89
CA LEU A 104 -2.06 22.47 -38.44
C LEU A 104 -2.73 21.15 -38.06
N LEU A 105 -1.96 20.23 -37.51
CA LEU A 105 -2.45 18.95 -36.98
C LEU A 105 -2.54 19.00 -35.45
N SER A 106 -3.46 18.25 -34.91
CA SER A 106 -3.55 17.97 -33.48
C SER A 106 -4.01 16.53 -33.27
N ALA A 107 -3.60 15.95 -32.17
CA ALA A 107 -4.12 14.67 -31.71
C ALA A 107 -4.73 14.80 -30.32
N ASN A 108 -5.77 14.00 -30.05
CA ASN A 108 -6.37 13.84 -28.73
C ASN A 108 -6.49 12.36 -28.45
N PHE A 109 -6.07 11.95 -27.25
CA PHE A 109 -6.09 10.55 -26.80
C PHE A 109 -7.18 10.39 -25.76
N GLU A 110 -7.97 9.32 -25.89
CA GLU A 110 -9.01 8.92 -24.94
C GLU A 110 -8.80 7.44 -24.64
N VAL A 111 -8.52 7.12 -23.37
CA VAL A 111 -8.33 5.72 -22.91
C VAL A 111 -9.68 5.14 -22.53
N ASP A 112 -9.99 3.94 -23.02
CA ASP A 112 -11.23 3.21 -22.70
C ASP A 112 -10.87 1.89 -22.00
N PHE A 113 -11.33 1.74 -20.78
CA PHE A 113 -11.11 0.60 -19.89
C PHE A 113 -12.16 -0.51 -20.05
N ASN A 114 -12.92 -0.56 -21.14
CA ASN A 114 -13.98 -1.59 -21.33
C ASN A 114 -13.48 -3.05 -21.34
N ASN A 115 -12.18 -3.28 -21.46
CA ASN A 115 -11.54 -4.60 -21.43
C ASN A 115 -10.59 -4.79 -20.23
N ASP A 116 -10.71 -3.96 -19.23
CA ASP A 116 -10.08 -4.07 -17.93
C ASP A 116 -10.61 -5.34 -17.21
N ILE A 117 -9.70 -6.23 -16.77
CA ILE A 117 -10.05 -7.58 -16.30
C ILE A 117 -10.82 -7.53 -14.98
N ASP A 118 -10.43 -6.68 -14.05
CA ASP A 118 -11.03 -6.54 -12.73
C ASP A 118 -12.01 -5.36 -12.62
N SER A 119 -12.08 -4.53 -13.68
CA SER A 119 -13.00 -3.38 -13.79
C SER A 119 -12.76 -2.28 -12.75
N ASP A 120 -11.53 -2.14 -12.28
CA ASP A 120 -11.12 -1.12 -11.31
C ASP A 120 -10.86 0.25 -11.99
N GLY A 121 -10.62 0.27 -13.30
CA GLY A 121 -10.35 1.46 -14.11
C GLY A 121 -8.89 1.90 -14.06
N LEU A 122 -7.99 1.03 -13.64
CA LEU A 122 -6.54 1.20 -13.69
C LEU A 122 -5.96 0.29 -14.80
N ILE A 123 -4.69 0.44 -15.12
CA ILE A 123 -4.00 -0.45 -16.05
C ILE A 123 -3.04 -1.32 -15.23
N ASN A 124 -3.30 -2.62 -15.22
CA ASN A 124 -2.53 -3.59 -14.48
C ASN A 124 -1.73 -4.53 -15.40
N PRO A 125 -0.73 -5.25 -14.92
CA PRO A 125 -0.11 -6.35 -15.64
C PRO A 125 -1.15 -7.38 -16.07
N GLY A 126 -1.11 -7.79 -17.35
CA GLY A 126 -2.07 -8.74 -17.93
C GLY A 126 -3.30 -8.10 -18.56
N ASP A 127 -3.57 -6.83 -18.36
CA ASP A 127 -4.74 -6.14 -18.88
C ASP A 127 -4.70 -5.90 -20.38
N SER A 128 -5.88 -5.58 -20.92
CA SER A 128 -6.06 -5.06 -22.26
C SER A 128 -6.98 -3.85 -22.22
N PHE A 129 -6.56 -2.76 -22.86
CA PHE A 129 -7.36 -1.53 -22.92
C PHE A 129 -7.37 -0.96 -24.35
N GLU A 130 -8.32 -0.09 -24.62
CA GLU A 130 -8.44 0.59 -25.91
C GLU A 130 -8.06 2.05 -25.79
N VAL A 131 -7.34 2.56 -26.79
CA VAL A 131 -7.06 3.99 -26.92
C VAL A 131 -7.69 4.49 -28.21
N LEU A 132 -8.56 5.49 -28.06
CA LEU A 132 -9.16 6.21 -29.17
C LEU A 132 -8.37 7.47 -29.41
N ILE A 133 -7.76 7.59 -30.60
CA ILE A 133 -6.97 8.74 -30.98
C ILE A 133 -7.68 9.51 -32.09
N ASN A 134 -7.96 10.79 -31.87
CA ASN A 134 -8.58 11.67 -32.84
C ASN A 134 -7.52 12.59 -33.43
N VAL A 135 -7.09 12.34 -34.67
CA VAL A 135 -6.18 13.21 -35.45
C VAL A 135 -7.02 14.21 -36.21
N MET A 136 -6.86 15.50 -35.88
CA MET A 136 -7.62 16.59 -36.47
C MET A 136 -6.74 17.49 -37.31
N ASN A 137 -7.17 17.80 -38.50
CA ASN A 137 -6.57 18.88 -39.30
C ASN A 137 -7.29 20.20 -38.98
N LYS A 138 -6.66 21.02 -38.15
CA LYS A 138 -7.16 22.34 -37.70
C LYS A 138 -6.76 23.52 -38.58
N SER A 139 -6.26 23.23 -39.79
CA SER A 139 -5.83 24.29 -40.71
C SER A 139 -6.98 25.21 -41.06
N TYR A 140 -6.69 26.52 -41.09
CA TYR A 140 -7.67 27.58 -41.37
C TYR A 140 -8.07 27.66 -42.84
N ASN A 141 -7.18 27.28 -43.75
CA ASN A 141 -7.41 27.30 -45.19
C ASN A 141 -7.90 25.92 -45.65
N GLU A 142 -9.05 25.87 -46.33
CA GLU A 142 -9.64 24.64 -46.87
C GLU A 142 -8.72 23.92 -47.87
N ASP A 143 -7.77 24.61 -48.50
CA ASP A 143 -6.78 24.02 -49.39
C ASP A 143 -5.63 23.32 -48.66
N ASN A 144 -5.49 23.48 -47.31
CA ASN A 144 -4.44 22.88 -46.51
C ASN A 144 -4.82 21.48 -46.03
N SER A 145 -5.02 20.56 -46.97
CA SER A 145 -5.20 19.14 -46.65
C SER A 145 -3.86 18.52 -46.29
N ALA A 146 -3.84 17.67 -45.25
CA ALA A 146 -2.71 16.78 -45.01
C ALA A 146 -2.71 15.68 -46.09
N ILE A 147 -1.60 15.56 -46.82
CA ILE A 147 -1.49 14.72 -48.01
C ILE A 147 -0.72 13.44 -47.67
N ASN A 148 -1.28 12.30 -48.07
CA ASN A 148 -0.69 10.97 -47.92
C ASN A 148 -0.18 10.72 -46.50
N VAL A 149 -1.07 10.95 -45.52
CA VAL A 149 -0.75 10.81 -44.11
C VAL A 149 -0.40 9.39 -43.74
N ASN A 150 0.72 9.20 -43.11
CA ASN A 150 1.17 7.95 -42.49
C ASN A 150 1.19 8.10 -41.00
N LEU A 151 0.52 7.20 -40.26
CA LEU A 151 0.39 7.22 -38.81
C LEU A 151 1.12 6.01 -38.24
N SER A 152 1.99 6.28 -37.26
CA SER A 152 2.63 5.24 -36.45
C SER A 152 2.47 5.57 -34.97
N LEU A 153 2.32 4.55 -34.16
CA LEU A 153 2.23 4.66 -32.69
C LEU A 153 3.27 3.75 -32.09
N ASP A 154 4.04 4.26 -31.16
CA ASP A 154 5.00 3.51 -30.37
C ASP A 154 4.87 3.88 -28.87
N SER A 155 5.61 3.18 -28.03
CA SER A 155 5.69 3.42 -26.60
C SER A 155 7.11 3.16 -26.13
N ASP A 156 7.50 3.78 -25.04
CA ASP A 156 8.73 3.47 -24.29
C ASP A 156 8.58 2.25 -23.36
N CYS A 157 7.37 1.68 -23.26
CA CYS A 157 7.10 0.45 -22.52
C CYS A 157 7.40 -0.79 -23.37
N ASP A 158 8.43 -1.55 -23.02
CA ASP A 158 8.76 -2.82 -23.71
C ASP A 158 7.74 -3.94 -23.41
N GLY A 159 6.96 -3.80 -22.33
CA GLY A 159 5.98 -4.80 -21.86
C GLY A 159 4.57 -4.64 -22.42
N ILE A 160 4.38 -3.95 -23.58
CA ILE A 160 3.07 -3.83 -24.20
C ILE A 160 3.06 -4.27 -25.66
N THR A 161 1.90 -4.74 -26.12
CA THR A 161 1.65 -5.06 -27.52
C THR A 161 0.57 -4.12 -28.07
N ILE A 162 0.96 -3.30 -29.06
CA ILE A 162 0.06 -2.33 -29.74
C ILE A 162 -0.47 -2.95 -31.02
N THR A 163 -1.80 -2.99 -31.19
CA THR A 163 -2.46 -3.50 -32.40
C THR A 163 -3.55 -2.55 -32.89
N SER A 164 -3.51 -2.21 -34.18
CA SER A 164 -4.56 -1.43 -34.84
C SER A 164 -4.55 -1.65 -36.36
N SER A 165 -5.73 -1.66 -36.98
CA SER A 165 -5.89 -1.62 -38.40
C SER A 165 -5.91 -0.20 -38.99
N ASP A 166 -5.98 0.81 -38.13
CA ASP A 166 -6.17 2.21 -38.51
C ASP A 166 -4.85 3.00 -38.58
N LEU A 167 -3.74 2.32 -38.25
CA LEU A 167 -2.38 2.85 -38.39
C LEU A 167 -1.84 2.59 -39.81
N GLY A 168 -0.77 3.30 -40.18
CA GLY A 168 -0.13 3.25 -41.49
C GLY A 168 -0.64 4.32 -42.45
N GLN A 169 -0.71 4.02 -43.74
CA GLN A 169 -1.15 4.97 -44.76
C GLN A 169 -2.66 5.16 -44.74
N VAL A 170 -3.12 6.32 -44.31
CA VAL A 170 -4.55 6.64 -44.15
C VAL A 170 -5.11 7.53 -45.24
N GLY A 171 -4.25 8.05 -46.13
CA GLY A 171 -4.62 8.94 -47.19
C GLY A 171 -4.62 10.41 -46.80
N ASN A 172 -5.53 11.23 -47.35
CA ASN A 172 -5.55 12.65 -47.07
C ASN A 172 -6.55 12.98 -45.96
N ILE A 173 -6.19 13.94 -45.09
CA ILE A 173 -7.10 14.51 -44.09
C ILE A 173 -7.32 15.99 -44.44
N SER A 174 -8.56 16.31 -44.90
CA SER A 174 -8.91 17.68 -45.32
C SER A 174 -8.94 18.63 -44.11
N ALA A 175 -8.77 19.94 -44.34
CA ALA A 175 -8.94 20.93 -43.31
C ALA A 175 -10.33 20.83 -42.69
N GLY A 176 -10.39 20.80 -41.36
CA GLY A 176 -11.60 20.62 -40.57
C GLY A 176 -12.04 19.17 -40.35
N ASP A 177 -11.45 18.21 -41.06
CA ASP A 177 -11.74 16.79 -40.85
C ASP A 177 -10.97 16.17 -39.69
N THR A 178 -11.55 15.09 -39.15
CA THR A 178 -10.94 14.25 -38.12
C THR A 178 -10.78 12.84 -38.62
N TYR A 179 -9.61 12.25 -38.47
CA TYR A 179 -9.37 10.82 -38.65
C TYR A 179 -9.27 10.15 -37.29
N GLN A 180 -10.09 9.14 -37.05
CA GLN A 180 -10.16 8.41 -35.81
C GLN A 180 -9.37 7.10 -35.91
N ILE A 181 -8.54 6.83 -34.92
CA ILE A 181 -7.73 5.61 -34.81
C ILE A 181 -8.22 4.88 -33.55
N GLN A 182 -8.53 3.61 -33.68
CA GLN A 182 -8.81 2.72 -32.56
C GLN A 182 -7.60 1.78 -32.40
N VAL A 183 -7.04 1.78 -31.21
CA VAL A 183 -5.84 1.00 -30.85
C VAL A 183 -6.17 0.09 -29.69
N ASN A 184 -5.85 -1.20 -29.84
CA ASN A 184 -5.88 -2.15 -28.71
C ASN A 184 -4.48 -2.32 -28.19
N ILE A 185 -4.32 -2.19 -26.88
CA ILE A 185 -3.07 -2.36 -26.14
C ILE A 185 -3.26 -3.52 -25.18
N THR A 186 -2.32 -4.46 -25.19
CA THR A 186 -2.26 -5.57 -24.23
C THR A 186 -0.98 -5.42 -23.43
N VAL A 187 -1.08 -5.54 -22.12
CA VAL A 187 0.02 -5.45 -21.15
C VAL A 187 0.50 -6.85 -20.79
N ASP A 188 1.80 -7.07 -20.77
CA ASP A 188 2.39 -8.35 -20.38
C ASP A 188 2.28 -8.54 -18.84
N ASP A 189 2.14 -9.80 -18.39
CA ASP A 189 2.03 -10.14 -16.96
C ASP A 189 3.29 -9.80 -16.15
N GLU A 190 4.46 -9.70 -16.78
CA GLU A 190 5.74 -9.44 -16.13
C GLU A 190 6.29 -8.03 -16.45
N VAL A 191 5.42 -7.09 -16.86
CA VAL A 191 5.81 -5.72 -17.16
C VAL A 191 6.35 -5.01 -15.91
N ILE A 192 7.26 -4.08 -16.11
CA ILE A 192 7.72 -3.21 -15.00
C ILE A 192 6.60 -2.22 -14.67
N ILE A 193 6.33 -2.03 -13.38
CA ILE A 193 5.38 -1.04 -12.85
C ILE A 193 6.04 0.33 -12.94
N ASP A 194 5.51 1.22 -13.79
CA ASP A 194 6.05 2.59 -14.01
C ASP A 194 5.05 3.45 -14.81
N ASP A 195 5.38 4.71 -14.98
CA ASP A 195 4.71 5.63 -15.90
C ASP A 195 5.36 5.57 -17.28
N TYR A 196 4.53 5.51 -18.32
CA TYR A 196 4.96 5.33 -19.70
C TYR A 196 4.30 6.35 -20.64
N PHE A 197 4.83 6.45 -21.85
CA PHE A 197 4.27 7.30 -22.91
C PHE A 197 3.82 6.49 -24.13
N LEU A 198 2.70 6.93 -24.71
CA LEU A 198 2.31 6.58 -26.08
C LEU A 198 2.63 7.76 -26.99
N ASN A 199 3.39 7.51 -28.05
CA ASN A 199 3.86 8.50 -29.00
C ASN A 199 3.22 8.26 -30.36
N LEU A 200 2.33 9.17 -30.80
CA LEU A 200 1.78 9.17 -32.15
C LEU A 200 2.66 10.02 -33.06
N ILE A 201 3.15 9.42 -34.10
CA ILE A 201 3.93 10.07 -35.17
C ILE A 201 3.04 10.23 -36.40
N ILE A 202 2.95 11.47 -36.89
CA ILE A 202 2.20 11.84 -38.08
C ILE A 202 3.19 12.34 -39.15
N GLU A 203 3.37 11.56 -40.20
CA GLU A 203 4.16 11.95 -41.35
C GLU A 203 3.26 12.31 -42.51
N THR A 204 3.57 13.38 -43.27
CA THR A 204 2.79 13.80 -44.43
C THR A 204 3.71 14.04 -45.64
N GLU A 205 3.14 14.14 -46.85
CA GLU A 205 3.89 14.63 -48.03
C GLU A 205 3.81 16.15 -48.19
N ASN A 206 3.20 16.88 -47.22
CA ASN A 206 3.22 18.33 -47.20
C ASN A 206 4.63 18.83 -46.95
N ILE A 207 4.97 19.94 -47.60
CA ILE A 207 6.27 20.59 -47.45
C ILE A 207 6.08 21.90 -46.67
N ASP A 208 6.85 22.10 -45.63
CA ASP A 208 6.84 23.31 -44.83
C ASP A 208 7.58 24.49 -45.52
N ASP A 209 7.64 25.64 -44.86
CA ASP A 209 8.31 26.85 -45.35
C ASP A 209 9.83 26.69 -45.54
N GLN A 210 10.43 25.64 -44.95
CA GLN A 210 11.86 25.38 -45.01
C GLN A 210 12.20 24.37 -46.11
N GLY A 211 11.18 23.70 -46.67
CA GLY A 211 11.30 22.69 -47.72
C GLY A 211 11.41 21.27 -47.17
N ASP A 212 11.12 21.08 -45.89
CA ASP A 212 11.08 19.77 -45.25
C ASP A 212 9.66 19.20 -45.24
N THR A 213 9.52 17.89 -45.22
CA THR A 213 8.22 17.23 -45.02
C THR A 213 7.66 17.50 -43.64
N VAL A 214 6.34 17.78 -43.57
CA VAL A 214 5.69 18.03 -42.26
C VAL A 214 5.63 16.73 -41.47
N TYR A 215 6.24 16.77 -40.31
CA TYR A 215 6.32 15.74 -39.30
C TYR A 215 5.81 16.30 -37.99
N GLU A 216 4.84 15.61 -37.35
CA GLU A 216 4.30 16.00 -36.06
C GLU A 216 4.32 14.81 -35.11
N GLU A 217 4.60 15.06 -33.84
CA GLU A 217 4.63 14.07 -32.79
C GLU A 217 3.75 14.53 -31.64
N PHE A 218 2.88 13.63 -31.18
CA PHE A 218 1.97 13.85 -30.05
C PHE A 218 2.11 12.71 -29.08
N SER A 219 2.16 13.03 -27.79
CA SER A 219 2.28 12.02 -26.74
C SER A 219 1.17 12.14 -25.70
N THR A 220 0.87 11.03 -25.06
CA THR A 220 0.09 10.96 -23.84
C THR A 220 0.78 10.01 -22.87
N ASP A 221 0.67 10.28 -21.59
CA ASP A 221 1.13 9.42 -20.51
C ASP A 221 0.06 8.39 -20.13
N PHE A 222 0.49 7.25 -19.63
CA PHE A 222 -0.32 6.24 -18.97
C PHE A 222 0.53 5.53 -17.92
N SER A 223 -0.12 5.07 -16.83
CA SER A 223 0.57 4.39 -15.73
C SER A 223 0.16 2.92 -15.72
N ILE A 224 1.14 2.02 -15.61
CA ILE A 224 0.89 0.62 -15.25
C ILE A 224 1.15 0.50 -13.76
N THR A 225 0.15 0.03 -13.00
CA THR A 225 0.19 0.03 -11.55
C THR A 225 -0.38 -1.26 -10.97
N LEU A 226 -0.02 -1.55 -9.72
CA LEU A 226 -0.68 -2.51 -8.85
C LEU A 226 -1.33 -1.81 -7.64
N ASN A 227 -1.47 -0.49 -7.67
CA ASN A 227 -2.21 0.20 -6.63
C ASN A 227 -3.67 -0.25 -6.64
N GLN A 228 -4.19 -0.53 -5.45
CA GLN A 228 -5.64 -0.68 -5.30
C GLN A 228 -6.32 0.66 -5.61
N LYS A 229 -7.50 0.60 -6.22
CA LYS A 229 -8.27 1.80 -6.57
C LYS A 229 -8.51 2.71 -5.35
N GLY A 230 -8.21 3.99 -5.52
CA GLY A 230 -8.30 5.00 -4.46
C GLY A 230 -6.98 5.25 -3.73
N PHE A 231 -5.97 4.42 -3.93
CA PHE A 231 -4.63 4.59 -3.36
C PHE A 231 -3.61 5.01 -4.43
N PRO A 232 -2.49 5.65 -3.99
CA PRO A 232 -2.12 6.05 -2.63
C PRO A 232 -2.97 7.21 -2.09
N VAL A 233 -3.19 7.27 -0.77
CA VAL A 233 -3.87 8.39 -0.11
C VAL A 233 -2.89 9.26 0.66
N ASP A 234 -2.98 10.57 0.48
CA ASP A 234 -2.12 11.53 1.15
C ASP A 234 -2.43 11.62 2.65
N ALA A 235 -1.39 11.74 3.48
CA ALA A 235 -1.49 11.98 4.91
C ALA A 235 -0.98 13.37 5.28
N SER A 236 -1.38 13.84 6.46
CA SER A 236 -0.95 15.14 6.99
C SER A 236 0.53 15.17 7.38
N GLY A 237 1.11 14.00 7.67
CA GLY A 237 2.50 13.80 8.08
C GLY A 237 3.01 12.42 7.69
N GLU A 238 4.25 12.10 8.08
CA GLU A 238 4.84 10.80 7.81
C GLU A 238 4.06 9.67 8.51
N LEU A 239 3.54 8.71 7.75
CA LEU A 239 2.90 7.49 8.23
C LEU A 239 3.97 6.42 8.51
N ILE A 240 4.65 6.55 9.64
CA ILE A 240 5.68 5.60 10.06
C ILE A 240 5.13 4.42 10.86
N SER A 241 3.86 4.50 11.25
CA SER A 241 3.14 3.43 11.94
C SER A 241 2.59 2.43 10.92
N SER A 242 2.57 1.16 11.31
CA SER A 242 1.87 0.14 10.54
C SER A 242 0.37 0.22 10.80
N ALA A 243 -0.42 0.06 9.77
CA ALA A 243 -1.87 0.12 9.87
C ALA A 243 -2.44 -0.96 10.81
N ALA A 244 -3.49 -0.62 11.54
CA ALA A 244 -4.38 -1.58 12.18
C ALA A 244 -5.67 -1.69 11.36
N ILE A 245 -6.23 -2.90 11.31
CA ILE A 245 -7.45 -3.18 10.56
C ILE A 245 -8.52 -3.66 11.53
N LEU A 246 -9.66 -3.01 11.49
CA LEU A 246 -10.78 -3.31 12.39
C LEU A 246 -12.07 -2.72 11.83
N ASP A 247 -13.19 -3.42 11.93
CA ASP A 247 -14.54 -2.89 11.79
C ASP A 247 -14.84 -2.01 13.03
N VAL A 248 -14.41 -0.73 12.93
CA VAL A 248 -14.42 0.16 14.10
C VAL A 248 -15.78 0.79 14.35
N ASP A 249 -16.66 0.88 13.35
CA ASP A 249 -18.01 1.41 13.46
C ASP A 249 -19.10 0.34 13.46
N MET A 250 -18.69 -0.94 13.37
CA MET A 250 -19.56 -2.12 13.46
C MET A 250 -20.59 -2.20 12.31
N ASP A 251 -20.23 -1.70 11.12
CA ASP A 251 -21.09 -1.77 9.93
C ASP A 251 -20.90 -3.08 9.13
N GLY A 252 -19.88 -3.87 9.47
CA GLY A 252 -19.55 -5.16 8.89
C GLY A 252 -18.46 -5.09 7.82
N GLN A 253 -17.86 -3.92 7.60
CA GLN A 253 -16.66 -3.72 6.80
C GLN A 253 -15.52 -3.31 7.72
N ASN A 254 -14.29 -3.56 7.32
CA ASN A 254 -13.13 -3.13 8.09
C ASN A 254 -12.69 -1.72 7.64
N GLU A 255 -12.09 -0.98 8.56
CA GLU A 255 -11.40 0.27 8.30
C GLU A 255 -9.89 0.11 8.54
N ILE A 256 -9.14 0.98 7.89
CA ILE A 256 -7.70 1.15 8.08
C ILE A 256 -7.46 2.27 9.08
N ILE A 257 -6.93 1.91 10.26
CA ILE A 257 -6.59 2.87 11.29
C ILE A 257 -5.08 3.10 11.28
N SER A 258 -4.66 4.32 11.07
CA SER A 258 -3.25 4.72 11.04
C SER A 258 -3.01 5.99 11.84
N SER A 259 -1.74 6.27 12.16
CA SER A 259 -1.34 7.49 12.84
C SER A 259 -0.04 8.03 12.29
N ASP A 260 0.10 9.37 12.29
CA ASP A 260 1.21 10.03 11.63
C ASP A 260 2.10 10.87 12.58
N LYS A 261 3.27 11.25 12.09
CA LYS A 261 4.17 12.19 12.78
C LYS A 261 3.68 13.65 12.75
N GLY A 262 2.61 13.96 12.01
CA GLY A 262 1.91 15.24 12.09
C GLY A 262 1.10 15.37 13.38
N GLY A 263 0.83 14.26 14.05
CA GLY A 263 0.03 14.20 15.26
C GLY A 263 -1.44 13.92 14.99
N PHE A 264 -1.75 13.26 13.89
CA PHE A 264 -3.11 12.89 13.54
C PHE A 264 -3.31 11.37 13.63
N ILE A 265 -4.52 10.98 13.97
CA ILE A 265 -5.04 9.62 13.87
C ILE A 265 -6.07 9.63 12.76
N HIS A 266 -5.84 8.81 11.77
CA HIS A 266 -6.63 8.66 10.54
C HIS A 266 -7.45 7.38 10.59
N ILE A 267 -8.65 7.43 10.02
CA ILE A 267 -9.47 6.26 9.72
C ILE A 267 -9.82 6.35 8.23
N PHE A 268 -9.45 5.34 7.47
CA PHE A 268 -9.76 5.22 6.05
C PHE A 268 -10.69 4.03 5.83
N GLU A 269 -11.64 4.18 4.91
CA GLU A 269 -12.34 3.07 4.31
C GLU A 269 -11.40 2.24 3.43
N MET A 270 -11.77 1.03 3.09
CA MET A 270 -10.97 0.16 2.22
C MET A 270 -10.85 0.67 0.79
N ASP A 271 -11.68 1.62 0.37
CA ASP A 271 -11.58 2.31 -0.93
C ASP A 271 -10.66 3.55 -0.90
N GLY A 272 -9.93 3.78 0.19
CA GLY A 272 -9.03 4.91 0.37
C GLY A 272 -9.72 6.21 0.80
N SER A 273 -11.03 6.25 0.94
CA SER A 273 -11.70 7.46 1.42
C SER A 273 -11.47 7.68 2.92
N GLU A 274 -10.98 8.86 3.27
CA GLU A 274 -10.70 9.22 4.67
C GLU A 274 -11.96 9.73 5.38
N TRP A 275 -12.17 9.32 6.62
CA TRP A 275 -13.20 9.89 7.46
C TRP A 275 -12.92 11.38 7.71
N SER A 276 -13.74 12.23 7.11
CA SER A 276 -13.63 13.68 7.21
C SER A 276 -14.86 14.27 7.90
N ASN A 277 -14.80 14.38 9.22
CA ASN A 277 -15.87 14.96 10.03
C ASN A 277 -15.30 15.85 11.15
N GLN A 278 -16.13 16.29 12.12
CA GLN A 278 -15.64 17.16 13.19
C GLN A 278 -14.69 16.48 14.20
N PHE A 279 -14.50 15.17 14.12
CA PHE A 279 -13.67 14.38 15.05
C PHE A 279 -12.48 13.74 14.35
N TYR A 280 -12.55 13.48 13.03
CA TYR A 280 -11.53 12.78 12.26
C TYR A 280 -11.11 13.60 11.02
N PRO A 281 -9.79 13.58 10.64
CA PRO A 281 -8.70 13.00 11.42
C PRO A 281 -8.58 13.65 12.80
N TYR A 282 -8.23 12.84 13.83
CA TYR A 282 -8.16 13.29 15.21
C TYR A 282 -6.77 13.84 15.54
N GLU A 283 -6.69 15.10 16.00
CA GLU A 283 -5.44 15.76 16.38
C GLU A 283 -5.03 15.41 17.82
N THR A 284 -3.89 14.72 17.99
CA THR A 284 -3.30 14.35 19.29
C THR A 284 -2.42 15.44 19.89
N GLN A 285 -2.12 16.51 19.16
CA GLN A 285 -1.27 17.65 19.50
C GLN A 285 0.24 17.36 19.61
N ASP A 286 0.70 16.15 19.30
CA ASP A 286 2.12 15.79 19.18
C ASP A 286 2.24 14.54 18.30
N GLN A 287 3.45 14.20 17.90
CA GLN A 287 3.77 13.10 16.99
C GLN A 287 3.29 11.75 17.52
N ASN A 288 2.80 10.90 16.62
CA ASN A 288 2.51 9.50 16.87
C ASN A 288 3.56 8.65 16.15
N TRP A 289 4.32 7.86 16.91
CA TRP A 289 5.40 7.02 16.38
C TRP A 289 5.08 5.53 16.46
N GLY A 290 4.30 5.15 17.46
CA GLY A 290 3.88 3.77 17.67
C GLY A 290 2.74 3.37 16.72
N SER A 291 2.73 2.12 16.28
CA SER A 291 1.63 1.57 15.52
C SER A 291 0.39 1.36 16.39
N PRO A 292 -0.83 1.57 15.87
CA PRO A 292 -2.04 1.20 16.57
C PRO A 292 -2.07 -0.30 16.92
N ALA A 293 -2.54 -0.64 18.11
CA ALA A 293 -2.74 -2.01 18.56
C ALA A 293 -4.22 -2.29 18.79
N VAL A 294 -4.69 -3.50 18.47
CA VAL A 294 -6.09 -3.91 18.59
C VAL A 294 -6.21 -5.09 19.54
N GLY A 295 -7.14 -5.01 20.49
CA GLY A 295 -7.39 -6.09 21.45
C GLY A 295 -8.69 -5.94 22.22
N ASN A 296 -8.94 -6.88 23.13
CA ASN A 296 -10.17 -6.96 23.92
C ASN A 296 -9.96 -6.34 25.29
N LEU A 297 -10.11 -5.02 25.41
CA LEU A 297 -9.80 -4.28 26.62
C LEU A 297 -10.97 -4.20 27.63
N ILE A 298 -12.20 -4.18 27.12
CA ILE A 298 -13.41 -3.92 27.92
C ILE A 298 -14.22 -5.19 28.13
N ASP A 299 -14.37 -5.96 27.07
CA ASP A 299 -15.03 -7.27 27.08
C ASP A 299 -14.55 -8.10 25.87
N LEU A 300 -14.89 -9.39 25.85
CA LEU A 300 -14.48 -10.32 24.80
C LEU A 300 -15.26 -10.20 23.47
N ASN A 301 -16.26 -9.35 23.39
CA ASN A 301 -17.11 -9.20 22.20
C ASN A 301 -16.81 -7.92 21.41
N HIS A 302 -16.14 -6.95 22.01
CA HIS A 302 -15.83 -5.68 21.40
C HIS A 302 -14.32 -5.45 21.43
N GLN A 303 -13.77 -5.21 20.26
CA GLN A 303 -12.36 -4.85 20.12
C GLN A 303 -12.17 -3.35 20.30
N SER A 304 -10.97 -2.98 20.66
CA SER A 304 -10.55 -1.60 20.88
C SER A 304 -9.22 -1.34 20.21
N VAL A 305 -9.03 -0.11 19.74
CA VAL A 305 -7.75 0.35 19.20
C VAL A 305 -7.04 1.22 20.23
N VAL A 306 -5.76 0.98 20.43
CA VAL A 306 -4.89 1.74 21.35
C VAL A 306 -3.77 2.41 20.57
N ILE A 307 -3.58 3.70 20.80
CA ILE A 307 -2.56 4.51 20.13
C ILE A 307 -1.76 5.30 21.17
N SER A 308 -0.44 5.24 21.06
CA SER A 308 0.47 6.04 21.89
C SER A 308 0.89 7.31 21.16
N SER A 309 1.02 8.42 21.89
CA SER A 309 1.54 9.68 21.36
C SER A 309 2.75 10.17 22.17
N LYS A 310 3.64 10.86 21.48
CA LYS A 310 4.85 11.46 22.07
C LYS A 310 4.55 12.47 23.19
N ASN A 311 3.33 13.03 23.24
CA ASN A 311 2.90 13.86 24.37
C ASN A 311 2.68 13.07 25.68
N GLY A 312 2.89 11.75 25.65
CA GLY A 312 2.72 10.85 26.80
C GLY A 312 1.30 10.35 27.03
N GLN A 313 0.37 10.71 26.15
CA GLN A 313 -1.00 10.24 26.20
C GLN A 313 -1.14 8.85 25.53
N ILE A 314 -2.02 8.04 26.10
CA ILE A 314 -2.52 6.81 25.50
C ILE A 314 -3.97 7.06 25.12
N TYR A 315 -4.25 6.91 23.84
CA TYR A 315 -5.58 7.07 23.25
C TYR A 315 -6.24 5.73 23.05
N HIS A 316 -7.54 5.71 23.20
CA HIS A 316 -8.38 4.54 23.08
C HIS A 316 -9.58 4.83 22.19
N ILE A 317 -9.86 3.93 21.27
CA ILE A 317 -11.03 3.90 20.41
C ILE A 317 -11.74 2.58 20.67
N GLU A 318 -12.99 2.60 21.12
CA GLU A 318 -13.84 1.43 21.25
C GLU A 318 -14.63 1.23 19.95
N ALA A 319 -14.62 0.01 19.39
CA ALA A 319 -15.46 -0.31 18.24
C ALA A 319 -16.93 -0.22 18.62
N SER A 320 -17.66 0.67 17.96
CA SER A 320 -19.08 0.94 18.27
C SER A 320 -19.75 1.79 17.20
N ASP A 321 -21.09 1.77 17.11
CA ASP A 321 -21.90 2.64 16.23
C ASP A 321 -21.58 4.15 16.37
N ASN A 322 -20.88 4.56 17.42
CA ASN A 322 -20.45 5.93 17.68
C ASN A 322 -18.97 5.97 18.05
N VAL A 323 -18.13 5.90 17.06
CA VAL A 323 -16.67 5.87 17.22
C VAL A 323 -16.17 7.15 17.88
N ASN A 324 -15.62 7.01 19.09
CA ASN A 324 -15.07 8.11 19.87
C ASN A 324 -13.64 7.81 20.29
N ILE A 325 -12.78 8.83 20.23
CA ILE A 325 -11.43 8.77 20.76
C ILE A 325 -11.38 9.42 22.13
N ASN A 326 -10.73 8.74 23.08
CA ASN A 326 -10.50 9.25 24.41
C ASN A 326 -9.04 9.05 24.82
N SER A 327 -8.44 10.04 25.47
CA SER A 327 -7.20 9.83 26.20
C SER A 327 -7.53 9.20 27.55
N ILE A 328 -7.03 7.99 27.78
CA ILE A 328 -7.31 7.22 29.00
C ILE A 328 -6.18 7.29 30.02
N PHE A 329 -4.98 7.66 29.61
CA PHE A 329 -3.82 7.73 30.48
C PHE A 329 -2.81 8.78 30.02
N ASN A 330 -2.08 9.38 30.98
CA ASN A 330 -0.95 10.26 30.71
C ASN A 330 0.26 9.83 31.55
N SER A 331 1.28 9.34 30.86
CA SER A 331 2.51 8.86 31.49
C SER A 331 3.41 10.00 32.09
N GLY A 332 3.14 11.26 31.70
CA GLY A 332 3.94 12.42 32.08
C GLY A 332 5.30 12.52 31.40
N GLY A 333 5.57 11.71 30.38
CA GLY A 333 6.81 11.71 29.61
C GLY A 333 6.56 11.18 28.21
N PHE A 334 7.56 11.27 27.32
CA PHE A 334 7.41 10.86 25.91
C PHE A 334 7.17 9.36 25.78
N VAL A 335 6.17 8.97 24.97
CA VAL A 335 5.94 7.59 24.54
C VAL A 335 6.08 7.54 23.03
N THR A 336 7.07 6.80 22.55
CA THR A 336 7.32 6.56 21.13
C THR A 336 7.13 5.09 20.77
N ALA A 337 7.04 4.24 21.78
CA ALA A 337 6.88 2.80 21.64
C ALA A 337 5.48 2.43 21.12
N THR A 338 5.40 1.43 20.26
CA THR A 338 4.15 0.74 19.96
C THR A 338 3.62 0.07 21.23
N PRO A 339 2.37 0.31 21.64
CA PRO A 339 1.78 -0.42 22.77
C PRO A 339 1.58 -1.89 22.37
N ALA A 340 1.79 -2.78 23.34
CA ALA A 340 1.46 -4.20 23.21
C ALA A 340 0.27 -4.54 24.10
N LEU A 341 -0.62 -5.41 23.64
CA LEU A 341 -1.82 -5.80 24.37
C LEU A 341 -1.73 -7.28 24.78
N GLY A 342 -2.12 -7.59 26.01
CA GLY A 342 -2.15 -8.96 26.53
C GLY A 342 -2.59 -9.05 27.98
N ASP A 343 -3.21 -10.18 28.35
CA ASP A 343 -3.73 -10.46 29.70
C ASP A 343 -2.58 -10.68 30.70
N ILE A 344 -2.19 -9.60 31.42
CA ILE A 344 -1.10 -9.66 32.40
C ILE A 344 -1.59 -9.88 33.83
N ASP A 345 -2.88 -9.66 34.11
CA ASP A 345 -3.42 -9.84 35.46
C ASP A 345 -4.31 -11.08 35.62
N GLY A 346 -4.64 -11.76 34.52
CA GLY A 346 -5.34 -13.04 34.49
C GLY A 346 -6.85 -12.93 34.54
N ASP A 347 -7.41 -11.78 34.12
CA ASP A 347 -8.86 -11.58 34.10
C ASP A 347 -9.50 -11.88 32.71
N SER A 348 -8.68 -12.29 31.74
CA SER A 348 -8.99 -12.62 30.36
C SER A 348 -9.28 -11.42 29.44
N LEU A 349 -9.03 -10.22 29.89
CA LEU A 349 -9.00 -9.01 29.09
C LEU A 349 -7.56 -8.60 28.84
N ASP A 350 -7.35 -7.79 27.82
CA ASP A 350 -6.01 -7.30 27.52
C ASP A 350 -5.70 -6.03 28.30
N GLU A 351 -4.51 -5.95 28.89
CA GLU A 351 -3.93 -4.72 29.38
C GLU A 351 -3.04 -4.08 28.33
N ILE A 352 -2.80 -2.78 28.54
CA ILE A 352 -1.97 -1.94 27.67
C ILE A 352 -0.58 -1.84 28.25
N ILE A 353 0.42 -2.45 27.59
CA ILE A 353 1.80 -2.49 28.03
C ILE A 353 2.66 -1.60 27.13
N PHE A 354 3.39 -0.65 27.69
CA PHE A 354 4.27 0.26 26.96
C PHE A 354 5.39 0.83 27.80
N GLY A 355 6.50 1.17 27.14
CA GLY A 355 7.63 1.84 27.76
C GLY A 355 7.70 3.33 27.47
N GLN A 356 8.32 4.12 28.35
CA GLN A 356 8.61 5.53 28.14
C GLN A 356 9.96 5.73 27.46
N TYR A 357 10.00 6.64 26.46
CA TYR A 357 11.24 7.17 25.89
C TYR A 357 11.82 8.33 26.70
N GLY A 358 10.96 9.14 27.29
CA GLY A 358 11.38 10.31 28.10
C GLY A 358 10.54 10.48 29.33
N GLY A 359 11.01 11.26 30.31
CA GLY A 359 10.35 11.42 31.59
C GLY A 359 10.99 10.55 32.66
N SER A 360 10.22 9.73 33.37
CA SER A 360 10.70 8.82 34.43
C SER A 360 11.23 7.49 33.95
N GLN A 361 11.20 7.23 32.63
CA GLN A 361 11.80 6.03 32.02
C GLN A 361 11.27 4.73 32.62
N ARG A 362 9.95 4.56 32.58
CA ARG A 362 9.21 3.47 33.19
C ARG A 362 8.58 2.55 32.17
N LEU A 363 8.39 1.32 32.59
CA LEU A 363 7.52 0.35 31.91
C LEU A 363 6.16 0.37 32.62
N TYR A 364 5.10 0.57 31.83
CA TYR A 364 3.72 0.62 32.30
C TYR A 364 2.94 -0.61 31.85
N ALA A 365 2.03 -1.07 32.71
CA ALA A 365 0.91 -1.93 32.37
C ALA A 365 -0.34 -1.29 32.98
N ILE A 366 -1.33 -0.99 32.16
CA ILE A 366 -2.55 -0.29 32.57
C ILE A 366 -3.79 -0.97 32.01
N ASN A 367 -4.87 -0.92 32.77
CA ASN A 367 -6.20 -1.31 32.33
C ASN A 367 -6.82 -0.28 31.39
N TYR A 368 -7.92 -0.61 30.71
CA TYR A 368 -8.66 0.27 29.80
C TYR A 368 -9.13 1.58 30.44
N ASP A 369 -9.32 1.62 31.75
CA ASP A 369 -9.72 2.82 32.50
C ASP A 369 -8.54 3.69 32.95
N GLY A 370 -7.31 3.34 32.54
CA GLY A 370 -6.06 4.01 32.90
C GLY A 370 -5.54 3.68 34.30
N SER A 371 -6.17 2.76 35.02
CA SER A 371 -5.63 2.29 36.32
C SER A 371 -4.42 1.37 36.09
N SER A 372 -3.40 1.52 36.93
CA SER A 372 -2.21 0.67 36.84
C SER A 372 -2.48 -0.75 37.31
N VAL A 373 -1.94 -1.72 36.59
CA VAL A 373 -1.87 -3.11 37.03
C VAL A 373 -0.99 -3.23 38.28
N SER A 374 -1.27 -4.20 39.13
CA SER A 374 -0.50 -4.41 40.38
C SER A 374 0.95 -4.79 40.05
N GLY A 375 1.92 -4.06 40.63
CA GLY A 375 3.35 -4.22 40.36
C GLY A 375 3.90 -3.20 39.35
N PHE A 376 3.03 -2.49 38.66
CA PHE A 376 3.44 -1.46 37.66
C PHE A 376 3.09 -0.04 38.16
N PRO A 377 3.81 0.98 37.64
CA PRO A 377 4.93 0.90 36.70
C PRO A 377 6.22 0.40 37.32
N VAL A 378 7.06 -0.26 36.51
CA VAL A 378 8.42 -0.68 36.84
C VAL A 378 9.41 0.42 36.45
N GLU A 379 10.31 0.79 37.34
CA GLU A 379 11.41 1.71 37.05
C GLU A 379 12.50 0.97 36.28
N LEU A 380 12.81 1.44 35.07
CA LEU A 380 13.90 0.90 34.26
C LEU A 380 15.14 1.78 34.30
N ASP A 381 14.96 3.06 34.70
CA ASP A 381 16.00 4.10 34.77
C ASP A 381 16.63 4.42 33.39
N GLU A 382 16.07 3.84 32.28
CA GLU A 382 16.50 4.09 30.92
C GLU A 382 15.32 3.99 29.88
N LYS A 383 15.55 4.46 28.67
CA LYS A 383 14.52 4.64 27.64
C LYS A 383 14.11 3.32 27.00
N VAL A 384 12.82 3.19 26.77
CA VAL A 384 12.24 2.19 25.87
C VAL A 384 11.81 2.88 24.58
N GLN A 385 12.40 2.52 23.45
CA GLN A 385 12.23 3.27 22.21
C GLN A 385 11.13 2.73 21.33
N ARG A 386 10.97 1.40 21.20
CA ARG A 386 10.08 0.79 20.20
C ARG A 386 8.88 0.05 20.79
N GLY A 387 9.06 -1.01 21.49
CA GLY A 387 7.98 -1.82 22.05
C GLY A 387 8.48 -2.97 22.90
N VAL A 388 7.57 -3.81 23.35
CA VAL A 388 7.84 -4.95 24.20
C VAL A 388 7.33 -6.25 23.54
N ALA A 389 7.84 -7.41 23.95
CA ALA A 389 7.23 -8.68 23.61
C ALA A 389 6.57 -9.32 24.85
N LEU A 390 5.45 -10.01 24.61
CA LEU A 390 4.63 -10.60 25.66
C LEU A 390 4.55 -12.11 25.49
N ALA A 391 4.86 -12.86 26.56
CA ALA A 391 4.68 -14.31 26.60
C ALA A 391 4.69 -14.81 28.05
N ASP A 392 3.98 -15.89 28.37
CA ASP A 392 4.02 -16.55 29.68
C ASP A 392 5.33 -17.34 29.83
N PHE A 393 6.31 -16.81 30.58
CA PHE A 393 7.60 -17.48 30.85
C PHE A 393 7.59 -18.34 32.11
N ASN A 394 6.75 -18.03 33.07
CA ASN A 394 6.72 -18.70 34.35
C ASN A 394 5.64 -19.80 34.45
N GLY A 395 4.77 -19.96 33.45
CA GLY A 395 3.76 -21.02 33.35
C GLY A 395 2.49 -20.76 34.16
N ASN A 396 2.18 -19.49 34.46
CA ASN A 396 1.02 -19.12 35.27
C ASN A 396 -0.21 -18.71 34.43
N ASN A 397 -0.13 -18.76 33.09
CA ASN A 397 -1.10 -18.35 32.07
C ASN A 397 -1.38 -16.83 32.05
N LYS A 398 -0.44 -16.03 32.52
CA LYS A 398 -0.41 -14.58 32.36
C LYS A 398 0.82 -14.21 31.54
N VAL A 399 0.73 -13.12 30.80
CA VAL A 399 1.89 -12.68 30.01
C VAL A 399 2.94 -12.03 30.90
N ASP A 400 4.21 -12.38 30.68
CA ASP A 400 5.39 -11.68 31.17
C ASP A 400 5.95 -10.81 30.04
N ILE A 401 6.83 -9.87 30.35
CA ILE A 401 7.28 -8.82 29.44
C ILE A 401 8.77 -8.98 29.14
N VAL A 402 9.14 -8.97 27.86
CA VAL A 402 10.52 -8.79 27.41
C VAL A 402 10.66 -7.37 26.87
N VAL A 403 11.65 -6.63 27.36
CA VAL A 403 11.90 -5.24 26.97
C VAL A 403 13.39 -4.97 26.79
N GLY A 404 13.72 -4.21 25.72
CA GLY A 404 15.07 -3.69 25.47
C GLY A 404 15.16 -2.19 25.80
N THR A 405 16.32 -1.73 26.26
CA THR A 405 16.57 -0.35 26.69
C THR A 405 17.80 0.27 26.01
N ASP A 406 17.87 1.61 26.00
CA ASP A 406 18.99 2.39 25.43
C ASP A 406 20.28 2.31 26.29
N ASP A 407 20.30 1.59 27.39
CA ASP A 407 21.48 1.31 28.19
C ASP A 407 22.04 -0.10 28.04
N GLU A 408 21.81 -0.69 26.84
CA GLU A 408 22.40 -1.96 26.42
C GLU A 408 21.79 -3.21 27.11
N PHE A 409 20.61 -3.09 27.79
CA PHE A 409 20.00 -4.22 28.50
C PHE A 409 18.75 -4.77 27.83
N ILE A 410 18.63 -6.09 27.90
CA ILE A 410 17.40 -6.85 27.67
C ILE A 410 16.92 -7.34 29.01
N HIS A 411 15.67 -7.04 29.38
CA HIS A 411 15.06 -7.48 30.64
C HIS A 411 13.90 -8.45 30.38
N LEU A 412 13.79 -9.48 31.21
CA LEU A 412 12.56 -10.23 31.41
C LEU A 412 11.92 -9.78 32.71
N ILE A 413 10.67 -9.35 32.65
CA ILE A 413 9.89 -8.84 33.78
C ILE A 413 8.62 -9.68 33.88
N TYR A 414 8.36 -10.24 35.06
CA TYR A 414 7.17 -11.06 35.31
C TYR A 414 5.90 -10.21 35.43
N ASP A 415 4.75 -10.87 35.33
CA ASP A 415 3.40 -10.32 35.45
C ASP A 415 3.16 -9.47 36.72
N ASP A 416 3.94 -9.70 37.77
CA ASP A 416 3.90 -8.94 39.05
C ASP A 416 4.87 -7.73 39.11
N GLY A 417 5.55 -7.38 38.02
CA GLY A 417 6.55 -6.33 37.91
C GLY A 417 7.94 -6.71 38.40
N THR A 418 8.18 -7.94 38.78
CA THR A 418 9.50 -8.42 39.25
C THR A 418 10.43 -8.64 38.06
N VAL A 419 11.64 -8.06 38.10
CA VAL A 419 12.68 -8.34 37.09
C VAL A 419 13.23 -9.73 37.34
N ALA A 420 13.02 -10.65 36.42
CA ALA A 420 13.48 -12.04 36.49
C ALA A 420 15.01 -12.12 36.26
N TRP A 421 15.44 -11.47 35.19
CA TRP A 421 16.85 -11.34 34.81
C TRP A 421 17.06 -10.13 33.87
N SER A 422 18.31 -9.73 33.73
CA SER A 422 18.79 -8.74 32.80
C SER A 422 20.02 -9.27 32.07
N TYR A 423 20.10 -9.05 30.75
CA TYR A 423 21.24 -9.41 29.92
C TYR A 423 21.82 -8.15 29.29
N GLU A 424 23.13 -7.90 29.46
CA GLU A 424 23.83 -6.78 28.89
C GLU A 424 24.37 -7.14 27.50
N THR A 425 24.01 -6.37 26.48
CA THR A 425 24.56 -6.41 25.11
C THR A 425 25.74 -5.45 25.00
N GLY A 426 26.28 -5.21 23.82
CA GLY A 426 27.36 -4.24 23.60
C GLY A 426 26.91 -2.86 23.12
N GLY A 427 25.61 -2.66 22.89
CA GLY A 427 25.04 -1.42 22.37
C GLY A 427 23.55 -1.27 22.67
N ASP A 428 23.00 -0.09 22.43
CA ASP A 428 21.60 0.25 22.66
C ASP A 428 20.64 -0.75 21.98
N ILE A 429 19.53 -1.05 22.63
CA ILE A 429 18.44 -1.84 22.05
C ILE A 429 17.37 -0.89 21.53
N ARG A 430 17.35 -0.68 20.20
CA ARG A 430 16.45 0.25 19.53
C ARG A 430 15.44 -0.41 18.61
N VAL A 431 15.33 -1.72 18.67
CA VAL A 431 14.29 -2.53 18.05
C VAL A 431 13.51 -3.28 19.11
N ALA A 432 12.26 -3.60 18.82
CA ALA A 432 11.45 -4.32 19.78
C ALA A 432 11.86 -5.82 19.83
N PRO A 433 11.91 -6.45 21.02
CA PRO A 433 12.13 -7.88 21.13
C PRO A 433 11.04 -8.69 20.47
N THR A 434 11.36 -9.93 20.05
CA THR A 434 10.41 -10.94 19.59
C THR A 434 10.58 -12.21 20.42
N VAL A 435 9.48 -12.87 20.76
CA VAL A 435 9.50 -14.18 21.42
C VAL A 435 9.03 -15.26 20.46
N LEU A 436 9.91 -16.21 20.19
CA LEU A 436 9.62 -17.41 19.41
C LEU A 436 9.45 -18.60 20.37
N LYS A 437 8.26 -19.21 20.39
CA LYS A 437 8.03 -20.47 21.09
C LYS A 437 8.12 -21.64 20.11
N LEU A 438 9.05 -22.52 20.38
CA LEU A 438 9.25 -23.76 19.60
C LEU A 438 8.21 -24.81 19.97
N SER A 439 7.97 -25.74 19.06
CA SER A 439 7.04 -26.86 19.24
C SER A 439 7.36 -27.78 20.45
N ASN A 440 8.62 -27.78 20.90
CA ASN A 440 9.02 -28.51 22.14
C ASN A 440 8.70 -27.71 23.43
N GLY A 441 8.15 -26.49 23.30
CA GLY A 441 7.80 -25.58 24.40
C GLY A 441 8.91 -24.66 24.85
N GLU A 442 10.13 -24.76 24.29
CA GLU A 442 11.21 -23.79 24.55
C GLU A 442 10.85 -22.43 23.95
N LYS A 443 11.22 -21.35 24.65
CA LYS A 443 11.07 -19.99 24.16
C LYS A 443 12.44 -19.37 23.90
N ILE A 444 12.58 -18.72 22.77
CA ILE A 444 13.76 -17.97 22.35
C ILE A 444 13.38 -16.50 22.30
N ILE A 445 14.18 -15.64 22.93
CA ILE A 445 14.06 -14.18 22.85
C ILE A 445 15.01 -13.71 21.78
N LEU A 446 14.47 -13.01 20.78
CA LEU A 446 15.18 -12.52 19.60
C LEU A 446 15.27 -11.00 19.67
N VAL A 447 16.50 -10.45 19.64
CA VAL A 447 16.73 -9.01 19.79
C VAL A 447 17.92 -8.56 18.95
N GLY A 448 17.76 -7.47 18.22
CA GLY A 448 18.86 -6.74 17.58
C GLY A 448 19.43 -5.67 18.49
N SER A 449 20.72 -5.40 18.37
CA SER A 449 21.44 -4.37 19.13
C SER A 449 22.25 -3.46 18.18
N LYS A 450 22.61 -2.28 18.66
CA LYS A 450 23.51 -1.33 17.97
C LYS A 450 25.00 -1.66 18.14
N ASP A 451 25.30 -2.87 18.58
CA ASP A 451 26.66 -3.43 18.60
C ASP A 451 26.92 -4.37 17.41
N ASP A 452 26.11 -4.25 16.35
CA ASP A 452 26.20 -5.04 15.14
C ASP A 452 25.94 -6.55 15.39
N ASN A 453 25.16 -6.88 16.44
CA ASN A 453 24.82 -8.25 16.76
C ASN A 453 23.32 -8.47 16.88
N PHE A 454 22.89 -9.61 16.37
CA PHE A 454 21.55 -10.15 16.58
C PHE A 454 21.62 -11.31 17.59
N TYR A 455 20.90 -11.17 18.68
CA TYR A 455 20.92 -12.07 19.82
C TYR A 455 19.73 -13.03 19.82
N GLY A 456 19.98 -14.32 20.04
CA GLY A 456 19.01 -15.31 20.47
C GLY A 456 19.29 -15.72 21.91
N LEU A 457 18.39 -15.43 22.84
CA LEU A 457 18.52 -15.78 24.25
C LEU A 457 17.50 -16.87 24.64
N ASN A 458 17.90 -17.76 25.53
CA ASN A 458 17.00 -18.72 26.16
C ASN A 458 16.13 -18.04 27.23
N SER A 459 15.06 -18.72 27.69
CA SER A 459 14.14 -18.21 28.71
C SER A 459 14.82 -17.85 30.06
N ASP A 460 16.00 -18.40 30.34
CA ASP A 460 16.78 -18.11 31.55
C ASP A 460 17.79 -16.96 31.38
N GLY A 461 17.78 -16.28 30.22
CA GLY A 461 18.69 -15.19 29.90
C GLY A 461 20.05 -15.64 29.37
N SER A 462 20.32 -16.94 29.26
CA SER A 462 21.56 -17.46 28.67
C SER A 462 21.56 -17.30 27.15
N VAL A 463 22.73 -17.04 26.57
CA VAL A 463 22.88 -16.92 25.11
C VAL A 463 22.66 -18.28 24.45
N ARG A 464 21.79 -18.35 23.45
CA ARG A 464 21.63 -19.48 22.55
C ARG A 464 22.53 -19.32 21.33
N PHE A 465 22.45 -18.17 20.68
CA PHE A 465 23.32 -17.80 19.57
C PHE A 465 23.53 -16.27 19.51
N ILE A 466 24.58 -15.88 18.82
CA ILE A 466 24.82 -14.50 18.39
C ILE A 466 25.15 -14.54 16.91
N VAL A 467 24.48 -13.70 16.11
CA VAL A 467 24.80 -13.50 14.69
C VAL A 467 25.42 -12.11 14.55
N GLU A 468 26.68 -12.06 14.16
CA GLU A 468 27.42 -10.83 13.88
C GLU A 468 27.01 -10.32 12.48
N THR A 469 26.67 -9.04 12.39
CA THR A 469 26.29 -8.35 11.17
C THR A 469 27.29 -7.29 10.78
N ASP A 470 27.08 -6.61 9.66
CA ASP A 470 28.02 -5.58 9.18
C ASP A 470 27.71 -4.18 9.74
N ASP A 471 26.51 -3.97 10.30
CA ASP A 471 26.02 -2.67 10.81
C ASP A 471 24.90 -2.89 11.87
N ASP A 472 24.36 -1.80 12.44
CA ASP A 472 23.23 -1.77 13.37
C ASP A 472 22.05 -2.64 12.89
N ILE A 473 21.39 -3.33 13.81
CA ILE A 473 20.13 -4.00 13.50
C ILE A 473 19.00 -2.97 13.46
N THR A 474 18.32 -2.87 12.32
CA THR A 474 17.34 -1.81 12.02
C THR A 474 15.88 -2.25 12.18
N THR A 475 15.61 -3.56 12.15
CA THR A 475 14.25 -4.12 12.30
C THR A 475 14.15 -5.09 13.45
N GLU A 476 12.94 -5.24 14.02
CA GLU A 476 12.62 -6.38 14.87
C GLU A 476 12.61 -7.69 14.06
N ALA A 477 12.78 -8.80 14.75
CA ALA A 477 12.70 -10.12 14.16
C ALA A 477 11.26 -10.49 13.80
N SER A 478 11.07 -10.97 12.59
CA SER A 478 9.83 -11.63 12.12
C SER A 478 10.10 -13.12 11.91
N VAL A 479 9.08 -13.95 12.12
CA VAL A 479 9.24 -15.42 12.07
C VAL A 479 8.22 -16.06 11.16
N VAL A 480 8.65 -17.02 10.37
CA VAL A 480 7.77 -17.90 9.60
C VAL A 480 8.16 -19.36 9.88
N ASP A 481 7.17 -20.23 10.12
CA ASP A 481 7.41 -21.66 10.31
C ASP A 481 7.23 -22.40 8.98
N ILE A 482 8.24 -23.14 8.56
CA ILE A 482 8.25 -23.82 7.27
C ILE A 482 8.29 -25.32 7.51
N ASP A 483 7.31 -26.04 6.97
CA ASP A 483 7.21 -27.48 7.04
C ASP A 483 8.53 -28.16 6.61
N GLY A 484 9.11 -28.92 7.55
CA GLY A 484 10.35 -29.65 7.34
C GLY A 484 11.64 -28.85 7.56
N ALA A 485 11.61 -27.52 7.54
CA ALA A 485 12.75 -26.65 7.87
C ALA A 485 12.65 -26.07 9.30
N GLY A 486 11.42 -25.96 9.83
CA GLY A 486 11.14 -25.30 11.11
C GLY A 486 11.13 -23.78 10.99
N PRO A 487 11.13 -23.06 12.12
CA PRO A 487 11.03 -21.60 12.12
C PRO A 487 12.29 -20.95 11.53
N ILE A 488 12.05 -20.05 10.58
CA ILE A 488 13.05 -19.18 9.98
C ILE A 488 12.80 -17.77 10.50
N ILE A 489 13.87 -17.12 10.94
CA ILE A 489 13.88 -15.80 11.57
C ILE A 489 14.43 -14.80 10.58
N PHE A 490 13.68 -13.76 10.27
CA PHE A 490 14.07 -12.67 9.39
C PHE A 490 14.29 -11.38 10.15
N PHE A 491 15.33 -10.65 9.80
CA PHE A 491 15.63 -9.30 10.31
C PHE A 491 16.49 -8.54 9.32
N ALA A 492 16.58 -7.22 9.44
CA ALA A 492 17.48 -6.40 8.64
C ALA A 492 18.55 -5.71 9.49
N SER A 493 19.71 -5.53 8.89
CA SER A 493 20.82 -4.71 9.36
C SER A 493 21.20 -3.78 8.22
N ASP A 494 20.84 -2.49 8.37
CA ASP A 494 21.01 -1.46 7.36
C ASP A 494 20.46 -1.88 5.97
N GLU A 495 21.28 -1.99 4.94
CA GLU A 495 20.92 -2.36 3.56
C GLU A 495 20.88 -3.88 3.32
N LYS A 496 20.84 -4.69 4.37
CA LYS A 496 20.95 -6.15 4.25
C LYS A 496 19.86 -6.88 5.04
N VAL A 497 19.14 -7.78 4.36
CA VAL A 497 18.11 -8.63 4.98
C VAL A 497 18.67 -10.02 5.21
N TYR A 498 18.54 -10.49 6.44
CA TYR A 498 18.98 -11.80 6.90
C TYR A 498 17.80 -12.76 7.08
N ALA A 499 18.04 -14.03 6.80
CA ALA A 499 17.18 -15.14 7.23
C ALA A 499 18.04 -16.19 7.90
N ILE A 500 17.68 -16.57 9.13
CA ILE A 500 18.42 -17.53 9.93
C ILE A 500 17.51 -18.61 10.53
N THR A 501 18.06 -19.76 10.85
CA THR A 501 17.37 -20.79 11.61
C THR A 501 17.29 -20.43 13.10
N SER A 502 16.48 -21.15 13.88
CA SER A 502 16.42 -21.03 15.35
C SER A 502 17.73 -21.33 16.10
N GLU A 503 18.75 -21.78 15.39
CA GLU A 503 20.13 -21.98 15.90
C GLU A 503 21.12 -20.92 15.37
N GLY A 504 20.64 -19.86 14.73
CA GLY A 504 21.48 -18.75 14.25
C GLY A 504 22.27 -19.05 12.97
N GLN A 505 21.90 -20.08 12.22
CA GLN A 505 22.57 -20.40 10.94
C GLN A 505 21.85 -19.73 9.77
N ASN A 506 22.58 -19.16 8.81
CA ASN A 506 21.98 -18.59 7.60
C ASN A 506 21.11 -19.62 6.88
N TYR A 507 19.96 -19.16 6.39
CA TYR A 507 19.02 -19.98 5.64
C TYR A 507 19.13 -19.69 4.14
N SER A 508 19.19 -20.75 3.33
CA SER A 508 19.19 -20.71 1.86
C SER A 508 20.20 -19.68 1.29
N ASN A 509 19.76 -18.76 0.43
CA ASN A 509 20.59 -17.75 -0.23
C ASN A 509 20.68 -16.42 0.55
N TRP A 510 20.13 -16.38 1.76
CA TRP A 510 20.23 -15.20 2.62
C TRP A 510 21.58 -15.11 3.33
N PRO A 511 22.10 -13.92 3.65
CA PRO A 511 21.45 -12.59 3.51
C PRO A 511 21.45 -12.08 2.06
N ILE A 512 20.52 -11.16 1.78
CA ILE A 512 20.40 -10.41 0.51
C ILE A 512 20.84 -8.98 0.74
N ASP A 513 21.74 -8.48 -0.13
CA ASP A 513 22.15 -7.08 -0.16
C ASP A 513 21.15 -6.26 -0.98
N LEU A 514 20.73 -5.11 -0.46
CA LEU A 514 19.85 -4.14 -1.09
C LEU A 514 20.62 -2.83 -1.39
N ASP A 515 19.97 -1.89 -2.07
CA ASP A 515 20.53 -0.57 -2.36
C ASP A 515 20.13 0.49 -1.33
N ALA A 516 19.29 0.14 -0.34
CA ALA A 516 18.76 1.05 0.67
C ALA A 516 18.42 0.32 1.97
N GLU A 517 18.38 1.09 3.07
CA GLU A 517 18.09 0.62 4.41
C GLU A 517 16.66 0.07 4.54
N VAL A 518 16.49 -1.06 5.22
CA VAL A 518 15.20 -1.61 5.63
C VAL A 518 14.97 -1.31 7.11
N ILE A 519 13.94 -0.53 7.40
CA ILE A 519 13.56 -0.14 8.78
C ILE A 519 12.16 -0.59 9.18
N SER A 520 11.40 -1.13 8.23
CA SER A 520 10.08 -1.72 8.44
C SER A 520 10.20 -3.20 8.80
N SER A 521 9.27 -3.76 9.59
CA SER A 521 9.22 -5.20 9.84
C SER A 521 9.01 -5.96 8.55
N ILE A 522 9.58 -7.15 8.49
CA ILE A 522 9.36 -8.09 7.41
C ILE A 522 8.07 -8.88 7.68
N THR A 523 7.24 -9.08 6.66
CA THR A 523 5.97 -9.79 6.75
C THR A 523 5.89 -10.90 5.73
N PHE A 524 4.91 -11.80 5.89
CA PHE A 524 4.78 -12.97 5.03
C PHE A 524 3.36 -13.15 4.53
N ALA A 525 3.24 -13.68 3.29
CA ALA A 525 2.00 -14.09 2.67
C ALA A 525 2.19 -15.43 1.95
N SER A 526 1.18 -16.30 1.97
CA SER A 526 1.12 -17.47 1.12
C SER A 526 0.24 -17.17 -0.09
N ILE A 527 0.76 -17.42 -1.29
CA ILE A 527 0.05 -17.22 -2.55
C ILE A 527 -0.34 -18.59 -3.10
N ASP A 528 -1.56 -18.70 -3.62
CA ASP A 528 -2.08 -19.93 -4.19
C ASP A 528 -1.22 -20.40 -5.36
N GLY A 529 -0.94 -21.70 -5.38
CA GLY A 529 -0.06 -22.31 -6.38
C GLY A 529 1.42 -22.36 -6.00
N TYR A 530 1.81 -21.74 -4.89
CA TYR A 530 3.16 -21.84 -4.32
C TYR A 530 3.11 -22.61 -3.00
N ASP A 531 4.10 -23.46 -2.78
CA ASP A 531 4.17 -24.32 -1.58
C ASP A 531 4.72 -23.58 -0.35
N LEU A 532 5.42 -22.47 -0.55
CA LEU A 532 6.14 -21.71 0.47
C LEU A 532 5.70 -20.24 0.47
N PRO A 533 5.72 -19.58 1.64
CA PRO A 533 5.33 -18.18 1.75
C PRO A 533 6.34 -17.24 1.11
N PHE A 534 5.89 -16.03 0.81
CA PHE A 534 6.70 -14.93 0.32
C PHE A 534 7.09 -13.97 1.44
N VAL A 535 8.23 -13.32 1.26
CA VAL A 535 8.87 -12.36 2.17
C VAL A 535 8.64 -10.95 1.64
N ILE A 536 7.97 -10.08 2.41
CA ILE A 536 7.48 -8.78 1.95
C ILE A 536 7.91 -7.67 2.90
N PHE A 537 8.48 -6.60 2.35
CA PHE A 537 8.91 -5.41 3.12
C PHE A 537 9.07 -4.19 2.22
N GLY A 538 9.11 -3.00 2.84
CA GLY A 538 9.46 -1.74 2.18
C GLY A 538 10.83 -1.24 2.59
N ASP A 539 11.51 -0.49 1.72
CA ASP A 539 12.81 0.13 2.00
C ASP A 539 12.76 1.67 2.03
N ASP A 540 13.85 2.29 2.46
CA ASP A 540 14.00 3.75 2.60
C ASP A 540 14.23 4.47 1.25
N SER A 541 14.40 3.74 0.14
CA SER A 541 14.41 4.32 -1.20
C SER A 541 13.02 4.41 -1.84
N GLY A 542 12.01 3.79 -1.22
CA GLY A 542 10.64 3.75 -1.73
C GLY A 542 10.31 2.51 -2.54
N LYS A 543 11.06 1.44 -2.39
CA LYS A 543 10.76 0.17 -3.04
C LYS A 543 9.96 -0.74 -2.12
N ALA A 544 8.84 -1.25 -2.61
CA ALA A 544 8.15 -2.38 -2.03
C ALA A 544 8.75 -3.66 -2.63
N HIS A 545 9.21 -4.56 -1.77
CA HIS A 545 9.89 -5.80 -2.14
C HIS A 545 9.04 -7.02 -1.83
N MET A 546 9.12 -8.02 -2.72
CA MET A 546 8.54 -9.33 -2.51
C MET A 546 9.51 -10.39 -3.06
N TYR A 547 9.91 -11.32 -2.19
CA TYR A 547 10.82 -12.41 -2.52
C TYR A 547 10.19 -13.75 -2.15
N ASP A 548 10.53 -14.81 -2.87
CA ASP A 548 10.28 -16.14 -2.34
C ASP A 548 11.18 -16.41 -1.12
N ILE A 549 10.90 -17.48 -0.41
CA ILE A 549 11.65 -17.83 0.81
C ILE A 549 13.13 -18.16 0.54
N ASP A 550 13.49 -18.49 -0.69
CA ASP A 550 14.86 -18.75 -1.13
C ASP A 550 15.59 -17.50 -1.60
N GLY A 551 14.92 -16.34 -1.61
CA GLY A 551 15.51 -15.05 -1.91
C GLY A 551 15.50 -14.65 -3.39
N LEU A 552 14.59 -15.22 -4.19
CA LEU A 552 14.36 -14.78 -5.57
C LEU A 552 13.21 -13.77 -5.59
N SER A 553 13.42 -12.65 -6.28
CA SER A 553 12.39 -11.60 -6.44
C SER A 553 11.16 -12.15 -7.16
N TYR A 554 9.97 -11.79 -6.66
CA TYR A 554 8.70 -12.12 -7.30
C TYR A 554 8.48 -11.25 -8.54
N LYS A 555 7.65 -11.73 -9.50
CA LYS A 555 7.29 -10.97 -10.71
C LYS A 555 6.75 -9.58 -10.34
N ASN A 556 7.01 -8.57 -11.16
CA ASN A 556 6.60 -7.18 -10.98
C ASN A 556 7.19 -6.46 -9.75
N PHE A 557 7.96 -7.15 -8.88
CA PHE A 557 8.67 -6.55 -7.75
C PHE A 557 10.17 -6.43 -8.00
N PRO A 558 10.85 -5.42 -7.40
CA PRO A 558 10.29 -4.41 -6.51
C PRO A 558 9.45 -3.37 -7.25
N ILE A 559 8.37 -2.89 -6.61
CA ILE A 559 7.58 -1.76 -7.09
C ILE A 559 8.18 -0.48 -6.54
N ASN A 560 8.36 0.53 -7.39
CA ASN A 560 9.09 1.75 -7.09
C ASN A 560 8.12 2.92 -6.84
N TYR A 561 8.31 3.61 -5.73
CA TYR A 561 7.59 4.84 -5.37
C TYR A 561 8.59 5.97 -5.12
N ASP A 562 8.15 7.22 -5.27
CA ASP A 562 9.00 8.41 -5.06
C ASP A 562 9.17 8.81 -3.58
N PHE A 563 8.80 7.94 -2.64
CA PHE A 563 8.80 8.23 -1.21
C PHE A 563 9.18 7.02 -0.35
N PRO A 564 10.04 7.21 0.68
CA PRO A 564 10.47 6.15 1.58
C PRO A 564 9.35 5.44 2.30
N PHE A 565 9.42 4.11 2.40
CA PHE A 565 8.56 3.31 3.27
C PHE A 565 9.11 3.25 4.68
N LYS A 566 8.28 3.57 5.67
CA LYS A 566 8.64 3.62 7.09
C LYS A 566 7.74 2.74 7.96
N GLY A 567 6.50 2.54 7.55
CA GLY A 567 5.55 1.62 8.19
C GLY A 567 5.84 0.18 7.79
N SER A 568 5.60 -0.76 8.68
CA SER A 568 5.67 -2.19 8.34
C SER A 568 4.43 -2.61 7.55
N PRO A 569 4.57 -3.53 6.59
CA PRO A 569 3.44 -4.00 5.81
C PRO A 569 2.34 -4.61 6.67
N THR A 570 1.10 -4.45 6.23
CA THR A 570 -0.06 -5.24 6.71
C THR A 570 -0.69 -5.88 5.48
N ILE A 571 -0.85 -7.21 5.51
CA ILE A 571 -1.29 -8.01 4.37
C ILE A 571 -2.63 -8.67 4.67
N LEU A 572 -3.64 -8.43 3.83
CA LEU A 572 -4.96 -9.04 3.93
C LEU A 572 -5.73 -8.86 2.62
N ASP A 573 -6.83 -9.57 2.45
CA ASP A 573 -7.85 -9.35 1.42
C ASP A 573 -8.75 -8.20 1.92
N THR A 574 -8.66 -7.02 1.32
CA THR A 574 -9.33 -5.80 1.79
C THR A 574 -10.69 -5.56 1.14
N ASP A 575 -10.90 -6.05 -0.07
CA ASP A 575 -12.13 -5.82 -0.84
C ASP A 575 -12.96 -7.08 -1.07
N ASN A 576 -12.52 -8.21 -0.51
CA ASN A 576 -13.17 -9.52 -0.55
C ASN A 576 -13.25 -10.15 -1.95
N ASP A 577 -12.26 -9.92 -2.78
CA ASP A 577 -12.12 -10.55 -4.10
C ASP A 577 -11.29 -11.84 -4.07
N ASN A 578 -10.68 -12.17 -2.92
CA ASN A 578 -9.77 -13.27 -2.54
C ASN A 578 -8.31 -13.07 -2.97
N ASP A 579 -7.95 -11.96 -3.55
CA ASP A 579 -6.57 -11.58 -3.75
C ASP A 579 -6.05 -10.89 -2.49
N LEU A 580 -4.74 -10.71 -2.37
CA LEU A 580 -4.15 -10.10 -1.18
C LEU A 580 -3.66 -8.69 -1.49
N GLU A 581 -3.98 -7.75 -0.61
CA GLU A 581 -3.46 -6.39 -0.63
C GLU A 581 -2.38 -6.20 0.41
N LEU A 582 -1.43 -5.37 0.04
CA LEU A 582 -0.29 -4.94 0.83
C LEU A 582 -0.45 -3.47 1.23
N ILE A 583 -0.79 -3.21 2.49
CA ILE A 583 -0.92 -1.86 3.02
C ILE A 583 0.40 -1.40 3.63
N LEU A 584 0.94 -0.29 3.14
CA LEU A 584 2.23 0.29 3.54
C LEU A 584 2.12 1.78 3.84
N GLY A 585 2.62 2.19 5.01
CA GLY A 585 2.81 3.60 5.35
C GLY A 585 4.16 4.14 4.86
N SER A 586 4.14 5.35 4.33
CA SER A 586 5.33 6.04 3.82
C SER A 586 5.53 7.41 4.46
N THR A 587 6.57 8.13 4.04
CA THR A 587 6.82 9.51 4.47
C THR A 587 5.80 10.53 3.93
N GLN A 588 4.90 10.13 3.03
CA GLN A 588 3.92 11.01 2.41
C GLN A 588 2.51 10.43 2.38
N ASN A 589 2.38 9.12 2.14
CA ASN A 589 1.13 8.49 1.73
C ASN A 589 0.93 7.15 2.46
N LEU A 590 -0.32 6.70 2.50
CA LEU A 590 -0.67 5.30 2.70
C LEU A 590 -0.89 4.66 1.32
N VAL A 591 -0.18 3.57 1.07
CA VAL A 591 -0.26 2.81 -0.17
C VAL A 591 -1.02 1.51 0.10
N SER A 592 -1.88 1.11 -0.82
CA SER A 592 -2.43 -0.24 -0.90
C SER A 592 -2.06 -0.81 -2.26
N ILE A 593 -1.33 -1.92 -2.26
CA ILE A 593 -0.88 -2.63 -3.46
C ILE A 593 -1.69 -3.91 -3.55
N ASP A 594 -2.44 -4.06 -4.61
CA ASP A 594 -3.16 -5.28 -4.94
C ASP A 594 -2.20 -6.25 -5.64
N ILE A 595 -1.92 -7.38 -5.00
CA ILE A 595 -0.95 -8.36 -5.50
C ILE A 595 -1.49 -9.11 -6.73
N LYS A 596 -2.83 -9.06 -6.97
CA LYS A 596 -3.54 -9.76 -8.06
C LYS A 596 -3.36 -11.28 -8.00
N GLU A 597 -3.17 -11.82 -6.83
CA GLU A 597 -3.00 -13.26 -6.61
C GLU A 597 -3.74 -13.68 -5.36
N SER A 598 -4.58 -14.68 -5.52
CA SER A 598 -5.30 -15.28 -4.38
C SER A 598 -4.32 -15.88 -3.38
N GLY A 599 -4.61 -15.71 -2.10
CA GLY A 599 -3.68 -16.16 -1.09
C GLY A 599 -4.27 -16.27 0.31
N VAL A 600 -3.42 -16.63 1.26
CA VAL A 600 -3.76 -16.78 2.68
C VAL A 600 -2.72 -16.05 3.53
N ASN A 601 -3.22 -15.27 4.47
CA ASN A 601 -2.40 -14.57 5.46
C ASN A 601 -2.58 -15.12 6.89
N THR A 602 -3.56 -15.98 7.13
CA THR A 602 -3.87 -16.50 8.46
C THR A 602 -2.78 -17.51 8.94
N GLY A 603 -2.33 -17.32 10.18
CA GLY A 603 -1.26 -18.15 10.76
C GLY A 603 0.16 -17.74 10.36
N LEU A 604 0.29 -16.69 9.56
CA LEU A 604 1.57 -16.09 9.18
C LEU A 604 1.80 -14.77 9.93
N TRP A 605 3.04 -14.33 9.97
CA TRP A 605 3.43 -12.99 10.43
C TRP A 605 3.10 -11.96 9.35
N ASN A 606 1.83 -11.59 9.22
CA ASN A 606 1.29 -10.79 8.13
C ASN A 606 1.15 -9.29 8.44
N THR A 607 1.57 -8.87 9.63
CA THR A 607 1.54 -7.46 10.06
C THR A 607 2.64 -7.19 11.07
N HIS A 608 2.87 -5.92 11.39
CA HIS A 608 3.82 -5.48 12.41
C HIS A 608 3.65 -6.24 13.73
N ARG A 609 4.74 -6.83 14.25
CA ARG A 609 4.80 -7.58 15.50
C ARG A 609 3.87 -8.79 15.56
N ASN A 610 3.69 -9.46 14.42
CA ASN A 610 2.94 -10.71 14.20
C ASN A 610 1.41 -10.57 14.19
N ASN A 611 0.82 -9.69 14.96
CA ASN A 611 -0.64 -9.61 15.11
C ASN A 611 -1.09 -8.19 15.45
N MET A 612 -2.39 -7.96 15.44
CA MET A 612 -2.96 -6.65 15.73
C MET A 612 -2.79 -6.22 17.19
N SER A 613 -2.60 -7.16 18.15
CA SER A 613 -2.27 -6.83 19.54
C SER A 613 -0.81 -6.37 19.72
N ARG A 614 -0.01 -6.44 18.68
CA ARG A 614 1.40 -5.99 18.65
C ARG A 614 2.28 -6.64 19.72
N ASN A 615 1.96 -7.85 20.14
CA ASN A 615 2.61 -8.51 21.26
C ASN A 615 3.97 -9.18 20.95
N GLY A 616 4.38 -9.24 19.66
CA GLY A 616 5.69 -9.74 19.27
C GLY A 616 5.94 -11.20 19.62
N TYR A 617 4.90 -12.03 19.70
CA TYR A 617 4.96 -13.45 20.04
C TYR A 617 4.59 -14.31 18.84
N PHE A 618 5.41 -15.32 18.58
CA PHE A 618 5.15 -16.33 17.55
C PHE A 618 5.31 -17.74 18.15
N GLU A 619 4.37 -18.61 17.89
CA GLU A 619 4.40 -20.01 18.31
C GLU A 619 4.40 -20.91 17.08
N THR A 620 5.40 -21.81 16.99
CA THR A 620 5.40 -22.84 15.97
C THR A 620 4.33 -23.86 16.30
N GLU A 621 3.52 -24.22 15.34
CA GLU A 621 2.53 -25.27 15.50
C GLU A 621 3.24 -26.57 15.88
N LEU A 622 2.64 -27.34 16.81
CA LEU A 622 3.01 -28.73 17.04
C LEU A 622 2.71 -29.50 15.76
N THR A 623 3.65 -29.55 14.83
CA THR A 623 3.68 -30.70 13.92
C THR A 623 3.89 -31.93 14.80
N LEU A 624 2.81 -32.53 15.24
CA LEU A 624 2.86 -33.93 15.68
C LEU A 624 3.37 -34.70 14.46
N SER A 625 4.70 -34.82 14.34
CA SER A 625 5.31 -35.79 13.47
C SER A 625 5.00 -37.18 14.05
N VAL A 626 3.74 -37.57 13.97
CA VAL A 626 3.47 -38.94 13.67
C VAL A 626 4.04 -39.08 12.26
N SER A 627 5.08 -39.89 12.12
CA SER A 627 5.47 -40.45 10.84
C SER A 627 4.30 -41.31 10.34
N ASP A 628 3.27 -40.65 9.89
CA ASP A 628 2.31 -41.19 8.97
C ASP A 628 2.94 -41.02 7.59
N ASP A 629 3.47 -42.12 7.08
CA ASP A 629 3.70 -42.32 5.66
C ASP A 629 2.63 -41.62 4.86
N LEU A 630 3.03 -40.82 3.85
CA LEU A 630 2.32 -40.28 2.73
C LEU A 630 0.95 -40.97 2.48
N LEU A 631 -0.03 -40.71 3.31
CA LEU A 631 -1.42 -40.89 2.98
C LEU A 631 -1.88 -39.51 2.46
N ASP A 632 -2.00 -39.39 1.15
CA ASP A 632 -2.81 -38.36 0.52
C ASP A 632 -4.06 -38.20 1.35
N LYS A 633 -4.31 -36.99 1.94
CA LYS A 633 -5.56 -36.73 2.61
C LYS A 633 -6.66 -36.87 1.56
N GLU A 634 -7.37 -37.98 1.59
CA GLU A 634 -8.45 -38.25 0.65
C GLU A 634 -9.71 -37.53 1.07
N PHE A 635 -10.51 -37.10 0.07
CA PHE A 635 -11.87 -36.65 0.25
C PHE A 635 -12.66 -37.53 1.22
N SER A 636 -13.05 -37.04 2.40
CA SER A 636 -13.59 -37.85 3.49
C SER A 636 -14.46 -37.07 4.47
N ILE A 637 -15.41 -37.73 5.10
CA ILE A 637 -16.12 -37.21 6.26
C ILE A 637 -15.26 -37.51 7.50
N LYS A 638 -14.85 -36.48 8.22
CA LYS A 638 -13.96 -36.52 9.40
C LYS A 638 -14.74 -36.88 10.65
N ASN A 639 -15.76 -36.08 10.99
CA ASN A 639 -16.58 -36.27 12.19
C ASN A 639 -18.05 -36.01 11.91
N VAL A 640 -18.93 -36.66 12.67
CA VAL A 640 -20.37 -36.39 12.65
C VAL A 640 -20.88 -36.49 14.07
N TYR A 641 -21.15 -35.37 14.71
CA TYR A 641 -21.50 -35.34 16.13
C TYR A 641 -22.53 -34.25 16.49
N PRO A 642 -23.34 -34.50 17.51
CA PRO A 642 -23.59 -35.80 18.10
C PRO A 642 -24.27 -36.76 17.10
N ASN A 643 -24.01 -38.04 17.15
CA ASN A 643 -24.74 -39.05 16.37
C ASN A 643 -24.92 -40.28 17.21
N PRO A 644 -26.14 -40.59 17.78
CA PRO A 644 -27.43 -39.97 17.46
C PRO A 644 -27.59 -38.51 17.86
N PHE A 645 -28.39 -37.75 17.10
CA PHE A 645 -28.56 -36.30 17.27
C PHE A 645 -30.01 -35.86 17.54
N ASN A 646 -30.14 -34.70 18.24
CA ASN A 646 -31.39 -33.97 18.49
C ASN A 646 -31.03 -32.56 19.05
N PRO A 647 -31.48 -31.46 18.45
CA PRO A 647 -32.14 -31.37 17.15
C PRO A 647 -31.14 -31.27 15.98
N SER A 648 -29.85 -30.97 16.22
CA SER A 648 -28.86 -30.68 15.21
C SER A 648 -27.66 -31.63 15.28
N VAL A 649 -26.96 -31.75 14.16
CA VAL A 649 -25.71 -32.49 14.02
C VAL A 649 -24.69 -31.62 13.26
N THR A 650 -23.45 -31.62 13.75
CA THR A 650 -22.31 -31.01 13.07
C THR A 650 -21.63 -32.09 12.23
N ILE A 651 -21.25 -31.72 11.01
CA ILE A 651 -20.62 -32.58 10.01
C ILE A 651 -19.32 -31.93 9.60
N ASP A 652 -18.19 -32.53 10.00
CA ASP A 652 -16.86 -32.10 9.59
C ASP A 652 -16.35 -33.00 8.47
N TYR A 653 -15.83 -32.41 7.39
CA TYR A 653 -15.37 -33.15 6.22
C TYR A 653 -14.14 -32.49 5.61
N PHE A 654 -13.40 -33.22 4.79
CA PHE A 654 -12.21 -32.76 4.11
C PHE A 654 -12.38 -32.87 2.60
N ILE A 655 -12.01 -31.83 1.87
CA ILE A 655 -11.97 -31.78 0.41
C ILE A 655 -10.52 -31.77 -0.05
N ASP A 656 -10.15 -32.70 -0.90
CA ASP A 656 -8.78 -32.92 -1.35
C ASP A 656 -8.39 -32.08 -2.60
N ALA A 657 -9.36 -31.44 -3.23
CA ALA A 657 -9.19 -30.47 -4.31
C ALA A 657 -10.37 -29.54 -4.33
N SER A 658 -10.17 -28.27 -4.66
CA SER A 658 -11.28 -27.30 -4.81
C SER A 658 -12.28 -27.78 -5.85
N ASP A 659 -13.56 -27.92 -5.49
CA ASP A 659 -14.60 -28.48 -6.33
C ASP A 659 -15.99 -28.02 -5.89
N PHE A 660 -16.98 -28.20 -6.74
CA PHE A 660 -18.37 -28.00 -6.40
C PHE A 660 -18.86 -29.14 -5.51
N VAL A 661 -19.21 -28.82 -4.26
CA VAL A 661 -19.60 -29.80 -3.24
C VAL A 661 -21.11 -29.77 -3.05
N GLU A 662 -21.71 -30.96 -3.05
CA GLU A 662 -23.12 -31.17 -2.77
C GLU A 662 -23.30 -32.06 -1.53
N ILE A 663 -24.02 -31.55 -0.50
CA ILE A 663 -24.25 -32.25 0.76
C ILE A 663 -25.73 -32.58 0.87
N ASN A 664 -26.06 -33.86 0.78
CA ASN A 664 -27.40 -34.38 0.72
C ASN A 664 -27.67 -35.38 1.84
N VAL A 665 -28.91 -35.38 2.35
CA VAL A 665 -29.42 -36.43 3.23
C VAL A 665 -30.54 -37.20 2.52
N VAL A 666 -30.40 -38.51 2.48
CA VAL A 666 -31.39 -39.40 1.89
C VAL A 666 -31.93 -40.41 2.92
N ASP A 667 -33.14 -40.93 2.68
CA ASP A 667 -33.65 -42.05 3.46
C ASP A 667 -33.05 -43.42 3.05
N LEU A 668 -33.41 -44.49 3.73
CA LEU A 668 -32.89 -45.85 3.45
C LEU A 668 -33.33 -46.38 2.06
N GLN A 669 -34.25 -45.74 1.39
CA GLN A 669 -34.66 -46.06 0.03
C GLN A 669 -33.90 -45.21 -1.03
N GLY A 670 -33.01 -44.32 -0.59
CA GLY A 670 -32.23 -43.43 -1.46
C GLY A 670 -33.02 -42.16 -1.91
N LYS A 671 -34.18 -41.91 -1.34
CA LYS A 671 -34.97 -40.74 -1.65
C LYS A 671 -34.42 -39.52 -0.89
N LEU A 672 -34.20 -38.41 -1.62
CA LEU A 672 -33.73 -37.16 -1.06
C LEU A 672 -34.68 -36.64 0.04
N VAL A 673 -34.15 -36.44 1.23
CA VAL A 673 -34.82 -35.89 2.40
C VAL A 673 -34.51 -34.40 2.53
N HIS A 674 -33.25 -34.05 2.34
CA HIS A 674 -32.80 -32.65 2.42
C HIS A 674 -31.52 -32.45 1.62
N ASN A 675 -31.39 -31.29 0.96
CA ASN A 675 -30.14 -30.77 0.46
C ASN A 675 -29.67 -29.74 1.49
N ILE A 676 -28.53 -30.01 2.14
CA ILE A 676 -27.98 -29.17 3.20
C ILE A 676 -27.23 -28.00 2.54
N GLU A 677 -26.39 -28.30 1.56
CA GLU A 677 -25.50 -27.33 0.93
C GLU A 677 -25.17 -27.75 -0.51
N SER A 678 -24.95 -26.78 -1.39
CA SER A 678 -24.58 -27.02 -2.78
C SER A 678 -23.84 -25.78 -3.29
N LEU A 679 -22.48 -25.77 -3.11
CA LEU A 679 -21.63 -24.63 -3.47
C LEU A 679 -20.21 -25.07 -3.81
N PHE A 680 -19.46 -24.17 -4.44
CA PHE A 680 -18.03 -24.37 -4.68
C PHE A 680 -17.27 -24.16 -3.36
N GLN A 681 -16.34 -25.06 -3.06
CA GLN A 681 -15.52 -25.02 -1.84
C GLN A 681 -14.06 -25.29 -2.16
N SER A 682 -13.16 -24.60 -1.48
CA SER A 682 -11.70 -24.79 -1.59
C SER A 682 -11.25 -26.11 -0.99
N LYS A 683 -10.08 -26.58 -1.42
CA LYS A 683 -9.37 -27.70 -0.73
C LYS A 683 -9.21 -27.36 0.75
N GLY A 684 -9.54 -28.28 1.64
CA GLY A 684 -9.38 -28.07 3.08
C GLY A 684 -10.43 -28.76 3.94
N GLU A 685 -10.45 -28.40 5.20
CA GLU A 685 -11.42 -28.85 6.20
C GLU A 685 -12.62 -27.92 6.22
N HIS A 686 -13.82 -28.50 6.24
CA HIS A 686 -15.06 -27.78 6.24
C HIS A 686 -15.99 -28.32 7.30
N SER A 687 -16.90 -27.49 7.80
CA SER A 687 -17.90 -27.86 8.80
C SER A 687 -19.27 -27.30 8.44
N VAL A 688 -20.31 -28.10 8.56
CA VAL A 688 -21.70 -27.67 8.36
C VAL A 688 -22.60 -28.20 9.45
N ILE A 689 -23.54 -27.39 9.88
CA ILE A 689 -24.53 -27.79 10.89
C ILE A 689 -25.89 -28.03 10.22
N TRP A 690 -26.43 -29.22 10.44
CA TRP A 690 -27.76 -29.56 9.96
C TRP A 690 -28.77 -29.70 11.10
N THR A 691 -29.86 -28.97 10.96
CA THR A 691 -31.02 -29.02 11.90
C THR A 691 -32.26 -29.38 11.09
N PRO A 692 -32.67 -30.66 11.06
CA PRO A 692 -33.83 -31.07 10.27
C PRO A 692 -35.14 -30.58 10.80
N ASN A 693 -36.03 -30.16 9.89
CA ASN A 693 -37.42 -29.83 10.19
C ASN A 693 -38.37 -30.88 9.62
N ASN A 694 -39.31 -31.34 10.43
CA ASN A 694 -40.40 -32.24 10.01
C ASN A 694 -39.99 -33.63 9.50
N ILE A 695 -38.86 -34.18 9.97
CA ILE A 695 -38.52 -35.59 9.70
C ILE A 695 -38.85 -36.48 10.90
N SER A 696 -38.99 -37.80 10.67
CA SER A 696 -39.26 -38.78 11.72
C SER A 696 -37.96 -39.26 12.39
N SER A 697 -38.05 -39.69 13.65
CA SER A 697 -36.88 -40.42 14.21
C SER A 697 -36.56 -41.65 13.37
N GLY A 698 -35.30 -41.85 13.07
CA GLY A 698 -34.85 -42.93 12.19
C GLY A 698 -33.40 -42.80 11.71
N ILE A 699 -33.04 -43.70 10.82
CA ILE A 699 -31.73 -43.74 10.19
C ILE A 699 -31.81 -43.07 8.83
N TYR A 700 -30.81 -42.23 8.55
CA TYR A 700 -30.65 -41.50 7.31
C TYR A 700 -29.20 -41.69 6.80
N ILE A 701 -28.95 -41.41 5.54
CA ILE A 701 -27.63 -41.43 4.95
C ILE A 701 -27.27 -40.01 4.53
N LEU A 702 -26.19 -39.51 5.08
CA LEU A 702 -25.53 -38.29 4.63
C LEU A 702 -24.64 -38.67 3.44
N ASN A 703 -24.74 -37.91 2.36
CA ASN A 703 -23.88 -38.01 1.20
C ASN A 703 -23.18 -36.67 1.00
N ILE A 704 -21.86 -36.67 0.86
CA ILE A 704 -21.08 -35.53 0.40
C ILE A 704 -20.46 -35.94 -0.93
N SER A 705 -20.70 -35.18 -1.98
CA SER A 705 -20.24 -35.48 -3.33
C SER A 705 -19.60 -34.29 -4.02
N THR A 706 -18.58 -34.56 -4.80
CA THR A 706 -18.00 -33.64 -5.77
C THR A 706 -18.23 -34.18 -7.18
N ALA A 707 -17.71 -33.51 -8.23
CA ALA A 707 -17.85 -33.98 -9.60
C ALA A 707 -17.43 -35.44 -9.84
N ASN A 708 -16.41 -35.91 -9.08
CA ASN A 708 -15.77 -37.20 -9.29
C ASN A 708 -15.76 -38.13 -8.07
N LYS A 709 -16.18 -37.65 -6.91
CA LYS A 709 -16.08 -38.40 -5.63
C LYS A 709 -17.38 -38.35 -4.85
N LEU A 710 -17.66 -39.43 -4.07
CA LEU A 710 -18.80 -39.52 -3.17
C LEU A 710 -18.36 -40.23 -1.89
N VAL A 711 -18.67 -39.62 -0.75
CA VAL A 711 -18.53 -40.25 0.58
C VAL A 711 -19.86 -40.24 1.30
N SER A 712 -20.15 -41.28 2.06
CA SER A 712 -21.41 -41.44 2.75
C SER A 712 -21.22 -41.77 4.23
N HIS A 713 -22.10 -41.26 5.09
CA HIS A 713 -22.10 -41.54 6.52
C HIS A 713 -23.52 -41.77 7.05
N LYS A 714 -23.64 -42.63 8.04
CA LYS A 714 -24.92 -42.98 8.66
C LYS A 714 -25.28 -41.94 9.73
N LEU A 715 -26.44 -41.31 9.62
CA LEU A 715 -27.04 -40.44 10.63
C LEU A 715 -28.17 -41.15 11.39
N MET A 716 -28.25 -40.89 12.68
CA MET A 716 -29.37 -41.39 13.52
C MET A 716 -30.05 -40.18 14.21
N PHE A 717 -31.26 -39.86 13.75
CA PHE A 717 -32.06 -38.79 14.33
C PHE A 717 -32.99 -39.37 15.39
N VAL A 718 -33.02 -38.75 16.58
CA VAL A 718 -33.88 -39.16 17.71
C VAL A 718 -34.65 -37.93 18.17
N LYS A 719 -36.00 -37.96 18.07
CA LYS A 719 -36.86 -36.89 18.58
C LYS A 719 -36.96 -36.89 20.08
#